data_ffbb44f251e7f56e75b1f6b76e0a71d2
#
_entry.id   ffbb44f251e7f56e75b1f6b76e0a71d2
#
_cell.length_a   1.000
_cell.length_b   1.000
_cell.length_c   1.000
_cell.angle_alpha   90.00
_cell.angle_beta   90.00
_cell.angle_gamma   90.00
#
_symmetry.space_group_name_H-M   'P 1'
#
loop_
_entity.id
_entity.type
_entity.pdbx_description
1 polymer ?
#
loop_
_entity_poly.entity_id
_entity_poly.type
_entity_poly.pdbx_seq_one_letter_code
_entity_poly.pdbx_strand_id
1 'polypeptide(L)'
;MDMAAKFQDQTVFHMTGKRAGESLTALTTGFRPALLAPYRDLTRLRYDYPVVLVEGDASREYVRSLSSVVGGLIAELAPRGIEGERLRKQLLRLERELRVLVADGTTGLLSDLWPEAAARAAGRDDGARDVLTRAAGALGIDGEVIDCSRALTERLVTRAWKSVNAEKARAFRLLVDHLIRKLSDILRAAFVHSQAGQQPQALKSGFGDLHRDTFDFSAMSKLVTRNVPKDELPAKRRQRIEWALAVLRSQPFYPGSRGSGAKGEPYAFEFDNCAAAIEAHRARLPRLVELVKAIAIAELEARGGYDEADHGPFFERYDEHALTADDLAQFPDYLVCIPADRNGAPENAAMMEMLSAGMPVKVLVQHGDLLEEAAIGQGHFAFGVRSARLATTAMGLGGLFILQSTSSNLYALRDRVRHGMGCRGPALFSVFSGSPDAAGNLAPYLSAAAAMKSRAFPAFTYDANAGTNWATRFSFENNRNTGDDWPVEEFAYADENVQRVNEQLRFTYADFMLCDQRNAHHFAVVPRERWTTAMIPASDWLLLPENQATDRVPYVMAVDGSDKLHRVIVDARLMQATRRCLLLWHRLQEHGGIHNSHAEQALAREKAAWQAQKEQELEALRKAAASATPAAAAPAAEPVAARAEAPVAAPTEAAPAPSSDQPWIETIRCSSCNECQNINDKLFGYDGNKQAFIKDLNAGTYKEMVEAAEACQVAIIHPGKPWNPNEPGLEELLERAKPFMA
;
A
#
# COMPACT_ATOMS: atom_id res chain seq x y z
N MET A 1 -18.22 33.23 42.31
CA MET A 1 -19.00 32.06 41.89
C MET A 1 -18.07 30.90 41.63
N ASP A 2 -18.30 29.85 42.32
CA ASP A 2 -17.40 28.83 42.81
C ASP A 2 -16.75 27.97 41.71
N MET A 3 -15.46 27.70 41.81
CA MET A 3 -14.76 26.75 40.96
C MET A 3 -15.40 25.35 40.95
N ALA A 4 -15.98 24.97 42.08
CA ALA A 4 -16.73 23.72 42.23
C ALA A 4 -17.99 23.67 41.34
N ALA A 5 -18.73 24.75 41.19
CA ALA A 5 -19.92 24.79 40.32
C ALA A 5 -19.56 24.75 38.83
N LYS A 6 -18.44 25.40 38.44
CA LYS A 6 -17.91 25.37 37.06
C LYS A 6 -17.49 23.95 36.67
N PHE A 7 -16.83 23.24 37.55
CA PHE A 7 -16.42 21.86 37.36
C PHE A 7 -17.60 20.91 37.28
N GLN A 8 -18.63 21.15 38.09
CA GLN A 8 -19.83 20.33 38.11
C GLN A 8 -20.57 20.32 36.77
N ASP A 9 -20.77 21.48 36.13
CA ASP A 9 -21.41 21.55 34.79
C ASP A 9 -20.61 20.83 33.69
N GLN A 10 -19.29 20.97 33.72
CA GLN A 10 -18.38 20.27 32.78
C GLN A 10 -18.43 18.75 32.96
N THR A 11 -18.42 18.29 34.21
CA THR A 11 -18.52 16.87 34.57
C THR A 11 -19.89 16.29 34.19
N VAL A 12 -21.01 17.01 34.44
CA VAL A 12 -22.35 16.60 34.06
C VAL A 12 -22.44 16.42 32.54
N PHE A 13 -21.89 17.37 31.73
CA PHE A 13 -21.87 17.21 30.31
C PHE A 13 -21.04 16.00 29.90
N HIS A 14 -19.82 15.87 30.41
CA HIS A 14 -18.95 14.71 30.09
C HIS A 14 -19.67 13.39 30.36
N MET A 15 -20.29 13.23 31.51
CA MET A 15 -20.97 11.99 31.91
C MET A 15 -22.26 11.71 31.14
N THR A 16 -23.04 12.73 30.78
CA THR A 16 -24.41 12.57 30.27
C THR A 16 -24.60 13.02 28.82
N GLY A 17 -23.67 13.77 28.24
CA GLY A 17 -23.84 14.45 26.96
C GLY A 17 -24.84 15.61 26.98
N LYS A 18 -25.40 15.94 28.15
CA LYS A 18 -26.41 17.00 28.30
C LYS A 18 -25.81 18.26 28.90
N ARG A 19 -26.03 19.38 28.23
CA ARG A 19 -25.62 20.70 28.75
C ARG A 19 -26.57 21.12 29.85
N ALA A 20 -26.04 21.42 31.01
CA ALA A 20 -26.79 21.97 32.16
C ALA A 20 -26.55 23.49 32.23
N GLY A 21 -27.62 24.27 32.17
CA GLY A 21 -27.57 25.74 32.29
C GLY A 21 -26.96 26.46 31.08
N GLU A 22 -26.62 27.74 31.22
CA GLU A 22 -25.98 28.61 30.21
C GLU A 22 -24.45 28.58 30.27
N SER A 23 -23.87 27.68 31.04
CA SER A 23 -22.42 27.63 31.33
C SER A 23 -21.59 27.09 30.17
N LEU A 24 -22.17 26.25 29.31
CA LEU A 24 -21.56 25.61 28.20
C LEU A 24 -22.30 25.93 26.88
N THR A 25 -21.57 26.30 25.86
CA THR A 25 -22.19 26.61 24.56
C THR A 25 -22.17 25.42 23.62
N ALA A 26 -23.17 25.38 22.71
CA ALA A 26 -23.22 24.35 21.69
C ALA A 26 -22.06 24.54 20.70
N LEU A 27 -21.56 23.42 20.17
CA LEU A 27 -20.68 23.49 19.02
C LEU A 27 -21.49 23.99 17.80
N THR A 28 -21.08 25.12 17.24
CA THR A 28 -21.71 25.69 16.03
C THR A 28 -20.96 25.29 14.77
N THR A 29 -21.55 25.56 13.59
CA THR A 29 -20.88 25.39 12.31
C THR A 29 -19.62 26.27 12.23
N GLY A 30 -18.55 25.76 11.61
CA GLY A 30 -17.30 26.51 11.41
C GLY A 30 -16.18 26.15 12.39
N PHE A 31 -16.45 25.38 13.45
CA PHE A 31 -15.38 24.83 14.27
C PHE A 31 -14.61 23.74 13.55
N ARG A 32 -13.29 23.71 13.76
CA ARG A 32 -12.39 22.67 13.28
C ARG A 32 -11.30 22.37 14.30
N PRO A 33 -10.72 21.16 14.33
CA PRO A 33 -9.57 20.86 15.18
C PRO A 33 -8.43 21.84 14.96
N ALA A 34 -7.76 22.24 16.04
CA ALA A 34 -6.68 23.23 15.97
C ALA A 34 -5.58 22.85 14.98
N LEU A 35 -5.16 21.59 14.94
CA LEU A 35 -4.15 21.08 13.99
C LEU A 35 -4.55 21.16 12.52
N LEU A 36 -5.84 21.32 12.21
CA LEU A 36 -6.34 21.49 10.84
C LEU A 36 -6.60 22.96 10.47
N ALA A 37 -6.41 23.89 11.40
CA ALA A 37 -6.63 25.33 11.19
C ALA A 37 -5.84 25.91 9.99
N PRO A 38 -4.58 25.55 9.73
CA PRO A 38 -3.80 26.09 8.61
C PRO A 38 -4.31 25.64 7.22
N TYR A 39 -5.05 24.54 7.14
CA TYR A 39 -5.42 23.89 5.88
C TYR A 39 -6.81 24.31 5.39
N ARG A 40 -7.04 25.62 5.19
CA ARG A 40 -8.32 26.14 4.69
C ARG A 40 -8.48 26.03 3.18
N ASP A 41 -7.39 26.20 2.45
CA ASP A 41 -7.37 26.23 0.97
C ASP A 41 -6.22 25.32 0.49
N LEU A 42 -6.57 24.11 0.08
CA LEU A 42 -5.60 23.13 -0.43
C LEU A 42 -5.13 23.46 -1.85
N THR A 43 -5.82 24.30 -2.61
CA THR A 43 -5.44 24.64 -3.98
C THR A 43 -4.10 25.38 -4.03
N ARG A 44 -3.71 26.03 -2.91
CA ARG A 44 -2.42 26.72 -2.74
C ARG A 44 -1.27 25.80 -2.42
N LEU A 45 -1.56 24.57 -2.02
CA LEU A 45 -0.56 23.58 -1.64
C LEU A 45 -0.25 22.67 -2.83
N ARG A 46 1.01 22.29 -2.96
CA ARG A 46 1.43 21.29 -3.93
C ARG A 46 1.56 19.95 -3.21
N TYR A 47 0.69 19.01 -3.52
CA TYR A 47 0.62 17.69 -2.91
C TYR A 47 0.17 16.66 -3.98
N ASP A 48 -0.06 15.43 -3.57
CA ASP A 48 -0.33 14.31 -4.48
C ASP A 48 -1.63 14.44 -5.29
N TYR A 49 -2.56 15.29 -4.84
CA TYR A 49 -3.84 15.50 -5.52
C TYR A 49 -3.92 16.89 -6.18
N PRO A 50 -4.77 17.01 -7.22
CA PRO A 50 -5.53 15.97 -7.91
C PRO A 50 -4.63 14.98 -8.64
N VAL A 51 -5.19 13.80 -8.98
CA VAL A 51 -4.50 12.78 -9.77
C VAL A 51 -5.06 12.74 -11.19
N VAL A 52 -4.24 12.27 -12.13
CA VAL A 52 -4.60 11.96 -13.52
C VAL A 52 -4.71 10.43 -13.64
N LEU A 53 -5.90 9.94 -13.95
CA LEU A 53 -6.14 8.52 -14.25
C LEU A 53 -5.74 8.29 -15.72
N VAL A 54 -4.53 7.79 -15.94
CA VAL A 54 -3.91 7.71 -17.26
C VAL A 54 -4.72 6.84 -18.21
N GLU A 55 -5.07 7.36 -19.38
CA GLU A 55 -5.74 6.59 -20.42
C GLU A 55 -4.76 5.76 -21.25
N GLY A 56 -5.22 4.62 -21.75
CA GLY A 56 -4.47 3.70 -22.60
C GLY A 56 -4.16 2.36 -21.94
N ASP A 57 -4.26 1.29 -22.74
CA ASP A 57 -4.07 -0.10 -22.30
C ASP A 57 -2.60 -0.51 -22.19
N ALA A 58 -1.66 0.33 -22.69
CA ALA A 58 -0.25 -0.01 -22.80
C ALA A 58 0.59 0.43 -21.59
N SER A 59 0.07 1.33 -20.76
CA SER A 59 0.82 1.89 -19.64
C SER A 59 0.69 1.01 -18.39
N ARG A 60 1.84 0.62 -17.81
CA ARG A 60 1.87 0.04 -16.47
C ARG A 60 1.47 1.07 -15.40
N GLU A 61 1.63 2.34 -15.71
CA GLU A 61 1.31 3.44 -14.82
C GLU A 61 -0.12 3.92 -15.12
N TYR A 62 -1.05 3.51 -14.30
CA TYR A 62 -2.49 3.77 -14.47
C TYR A 62 -2.95 5.07 -13.79
N VAL A 63 -2.09 5.69 -12.96
CA VAL A 63 -2.37 6.94 -12.23
C VAL A 63 -1.09 7.74 -11.99
N ARG A 64 -1.16 9.07 -12.16
CA ARG A 64 -0.10 10.02 -11.79
C ARG A 64 -0.67 11.18 -11.00
N SER A 65 0.12 11.79 -10.10
CA SER A 65 -0.28 13.07 -9.52
C SER A 65 -0.13 14.19 -10.56
N LEU A 66 -1.03 15.16 -10.55
CA LEU A 66 -0.93 16.34 -11.42
C LEU A 66 0.42 17.05 -11.20
N SER A 67 0.88 17.10 -9.95
CA SER A 67 2.19 17.67 -9.59
C SER A 67 3.36 16.95 -10.27
N SER A 68 3.29 15.61 -10.38
CA SER A 68 4.35 14.84 -11.06
C SER A 68 4.32 15.02 -12.58
N VAL A 69 3.13 15.12 -13.17
CA VAL A 69 2.95 15.42 -14.61
C VAL A 69 3.55 16.77 -14.95
N VAL A 70 3.15 17.82 -14.23
CA VAL A 70 3.69 19.17 -14.44
C VAL A 70 5.18 19.26 -14.11
N GLY A 71 5.64 18.54 -13.07
CA GLY A 71 7.06 18.42 -12.74
C GLY A 71 7.88 17.79 -13.86
N GLY A 72 7.35 16.75 -14.53
CA GLY A 72 7.96 16.13 -15.71
C GLY A 72 8.07 17.09 -16.87
N LEU A 73 6.99 17.83 -17.18
CA LEU A 73 6.99 18.86 -18.23
C LEU A 73 8.01 19.98 -17.95
N ILE A 74 8.12 20.41 -16.69
CA ILE A 74 9.13 21.42 -16.31
C ILE A 74 10.55 20.86 -16.56
N ALA A 75 10.81 19.62 -16.17
CA ALA A 75 12.12 18.99 -16.36
C ALA A 75 12.48 18.83 -17.85
N GLU A 76 11.49 18.53 -18.69
CA GLU A 76 11.67 18.32 -20.11
C GLU A 76 11.79 19.63 -20.91
N LEU A 77 10.93 20.60 -20.63
CA LEU A 77 10.79 21.80 -21.46
C LEU A 77 11.56 23.01 -20.94
N ALA A 78 11.88 23.10 -19.63
CA ALA A 78 12.48 24.29 -19.06
C ALA A 78 14.01 24.31 -19.27
N PRO A 79 14.55 25.21 -20.12
CA PRO A 79 15.99 25.36 -20.25
C PRO A 79 16.60 25.96 -18.96
N ARG A 80 17.93 25.89 -18.84
CA ARG A 80 18.63 26.55 -17.74
C ARG A 80 18.59 28.08 -17.94
N GLY A 81 18.46 28.84 -16.83
CA GLY A 81 18.50 30.29 -16.83
C GLY A 81 17.11 30.97 -16.73
N ILE A 82 17.07 32.26 -17.06
CA ILE A 82 15.89 33.13 -16.82
C ILE A 82 14.64 32.65 -17.58
N GLU A 83 14.80 32.16 -18.79
CA GLU A 83 13.67 31.65 -19.60
C GLU A 83 13.09 30.38 -19.00
N GLY A 84 13.92 29.49 -18.50
CA GLY A 84 13.45 28.29 -17.79
C GLY A 84 12.70 28.62 -16.52
N GLU A 85 13.15 29.62 -15.77
CA GLU A 85 12.43 30.08 -14.56
C GLU A 85 11.08 30.74 -14.91
N ARG A 86 10.99 31.45 -16.02
CA ARG A 86 9.72 31.99 -16.53
C ARG A 86 8.75 30.86 -16.89
N LEU A 87 9.21 29.87 -17.66
CA LEU A 87 8.42 28.71 -18.05
C LEU A 87 7.93 27.94 -16.81
N ARG A 88 8.83 27.67 -15.87
CA ARG A 88 8.50 27.04 -14.60
C ARG A 88 7.40 27.78 -13.84
N LYS A 89 7.51 29.10 -13.71
CA LYS A 89 6.49 29.90 -13.05
C LYS A 89 5.13 29.82 -13.75
N GLN A 90 5.10 29.81 -15.08
CA GLN A 90 3.86 29.70 -15.85
C GLN A 90 3.21 28.31 -15.67
N LEU A 91 4.00 27.24 -15.73
CA LEU A 91 3.50 25.87 -15.52
C LEU A 91 2.99 25.65 -14.09
N LEU A 92 3.65 26.23 -13.08
CA LEU A 92 3.17 26.16 -11.69
C LEU A 92 1.88 26.97 -11.48
N ARG A 93 1.71 28.10 -12.20
CA ARG A 93 0.43 28.84 -12.20
C ARG A 93 -0.68 28.02 -12.86
N LEU A 94 -0.39 27.42 -14.01
CA LEU A 94 -1.33 26.52 -14.69
C LEU A 94 -1.74 25.35 -13.77
N GLU A 95 -0.78 24.70 -13.10
CA GLU A 95 -1.04 23.62 -12.15
C GLU A 95 -2.02 24.09 -11.06
N ARG A 96 -1.85 25.30 -10.54
CA ARG A 96 -2.76 25.88 -9.55
C ARG A 96 -4.16 26.11 -10.13
N GLU A 97 -4.27 26.68 -11.35
CA GLU A 97 -5.58 26.89 -11.98
C GLU A 97 -6.30 25.57 -12.27
N LEU A 98 -5.57 24.51 -12.67
CA LEU A 98 -6.14 23.17 -12.81
C LEU A 98 -6.70 22.66 -11.48
N ARG A 99 -5.97 22.87 -10.35
CA ARG A 99 -6.47 22.50 -9.02
C ARG A 99 -7.74 23.27 -8.64
N VAL A 100 -7.79 24.56 -8.95
CA VAL A 100 -8.99 25.37 -8.69
C VAL A 100 -10.17 24.85 -9.52
N LEU A 101 -9.98 24.59 -10.82
CA LEU A 101 -11.03 24.03 -11.68
C LEU A 101 -11.59 22.72 -11.14
N VAL A 102 -10.70 21.82 -10.73
CA VAL A 102 -11.11 20.50 -10.20
C VAL A 102 -11.76 20.63 -8.82
N ALA A 103 -11.28 21.55 -7.96
CA ALA A 103 -11.89 21.84 -6.66
C ALA A 103 -13.29 22.46 -6.80
N ASP A 104 -13.53 23.23 -7.86
CA ASP A 104 -14.85 23.79 -8.23
C ASP A 104 -15.80 22.72 -8.82
N GLY A 105 -15.36 21.47 -8.95
CA GLY A 105 -16.16 20.35 -9.43
C GLY A 105 -16.08 20.09 -10.93
N THR A 106 -15.21 20.77 -11.67
CA THR A 106 -14.99 20.50 -13.10
C THR A 106 -14.26 19.16 -13.26
N THR A 107 -14.81 18.26 -14.07
CA THR A 107 -14.24 16.95 -14.39
C THR A 107 -13.98 16.85 -15.89
N GLY A 108 -12.95 16.12 -16.30
CA GLY A 108 -12.63 15.92 -17.72
C GLY A 108 -11.21 15.38 -17.90
N LEU A 109 -10.84 15.17 -19.15
CA LEU A 109 -9.47 14.81 -19.50
C LEU A 109 -8.52 15.99 -19.24
N LEU A 110 -7.27 15.69 -18.94
CA LEU A 110 -6.26 16.73 -18.73
C LEU A 110 -6.14 17.64 -19.97
N SER A 111 -6.20 17.04 -21.18
CA SER A 111 -6.22 17.76 -22.45
C SER A 111 -7.42 18.72 -22.61
N ASP A 112 -8.58 18.36 -22.06
CA ASP A 112 -9.79 19.18 -22.12
C ASP A 112 -9.76 20.33 -21.11
N LEU A 113 -9.21 20.11 -19.92
CA LEU A 113 -9.10 21.12 -18.86
C LEU A 113 -7.97 22.12 -19.10
N TRP A 114 -6.93 21.70 -19.83
CA TRP A 114 -5.73 22.48 -20.05
C TRP A 114 -5.96 23.85 -20.70
N PRO A 115 -6.75 23.98 -21.79
CA PRO A 115 -6.98 25.30 -22.45
C PRO A 115 -7.60 26.33 -21.52
N GLU A 116 -8.57 25.93 -20.70
CA GLU A 116 -9.23 26.83 -19.75
C GLU A 116 -8.26 27.24 -18.64
N ALA A 117 -7.53 26.30 -18.05
CA ALA A 117 -6.53 26.60 -17.03
C ALA A 117 -5.40 27.49 -17.59
N ALA A 118 -4.96 27.24 -18.82
CA ALA A 118 -3.95 28.05 -19.50
C ALA A 118 -4.44 29.51 -19.75
N ALA A 119 -5.70 29.68 -20.15
CA ALA A 119 -6.28 30.99 -20.29
C ALA A 119 -6.34 31.78 -18.98
N ARG A 120 -6.74 31.11 -17.88
CA ARG A 120 -6.76 31.70 -16.53
C ARG A 120 -5.35 32.05 -16.04
N ALA A 121 -4.39 31.13 -16.21
CA ALA A 121 -2.99 31.30 -15.77
C ALA A 121 -2.26 32.42 -16.55
N ALA A 122 -2.48 32.51 -17.88
CA ALA A 122 -1.87 33.53 -18.73
C ALA A 122 -2.51 34.91 -18.56
N GLY A 123 -3.82 34.98 -18.28
CA GLY A 123 -4.55 36.22 -18.20
C GLY A 123 -4.46 37.01 -19.51
N ARG A 124 -3.80 38.21 -19.49
CA ARG A 124 -3.59 39.09 -20.66
C ARG A 124 -2.22 38.93 -21.32
N ASP A 125 -1.40 37.99 -20.86
CA ASP A 125 -0.04 37.74 -21.38
C ASP A 125 -0.11 36.71 -22.52
N ASP A 126 -0.09 37.18 -23.77
CA ASP A 126 -0.14 36.34 -24.96
C ASP A 126 1.10 35.44 -25.07
N GLY A 127 2.28 35.95 -24.64
CA GLY A 127 3.51 35.13 -24.61
C GLY A 127 3.42 33.95 -23.64
N ALA A 128 2.78 34.17 -22.49
CA ALA A 128 2.51 33.08 -21.55
C ALA A 128 1.51 32.07 -22.14
N ARG A 129 0.49 32.53 -22.86
CA ARG A 129 -0.50 31.67 -23.52
C ARG A 129 0.14 30.77 -24.57
N ASP A 130 1.01 31.30 -25.43
CA ASP A 130 1.75 30.54 -26.44
C ASP A 130 2.65 29.46 -25.82
N VAL A 131 3.31 29.82 -24.72
CA VAL A 131 4.16 28.87 -23.96
C VAL A 131 3.33 27.70 -23.39
N LEU A 132 2.19 28.00 -22.78
CA LEU A 132 1.32 26.99 -22.19
C LEU A 132 0.64 26.10 -23.26
N THR A 133 0.35 26.65 -24.44
CA THR A 133 -0.18 25.90 -25.58
C THR A 133 0.88 24.94 -26.14
N ARG A 134 2.15 25.36 -26.25
CA ARG A 134 3.24 24.47 -26.63
C ARG A 134 3.49 23.37 -25.61
N ALA A 135 3.35 23.68 -24.32
CA ALA A 135 3.49 22.68 -23.26
C ALA A 135 2.38 21.62 -23.32
N ALA A 136 1.16 21.98 -23.76
CA ALA A 136 0.09 21.02 -24.04
C ALA A 136 0.49 19.99 -25.11
N GLY A 137 1.18 20.42 -26.17
CA GLY A 137 1.68 19.52 -27.22
C GLY A 137 2.78 18.56 -26.79
N ALA A 138 3.42 18.83 -25.65
CA ALA A 138 4.45 17.97 -25.06
C ALA A 138 3.89 17.02 -23.98
N LEU A 139 2.58 17.05 -23.72
CA LEU A 139 1.94 16.10 -22.81
C LEU A 139 2.12 14.67 -23.34
N GLY A 140 2.96 13.87 -22.68
CA GLY A 140 3.17 12.48 -23.03
C GLY A 140 2.09 11.52 -22.50
N ILE A 141 1.18 12.03 -21.67
CA ILE A 141 0.07 11.27 -21.07
C ILE A 141 -1.18 12.14 -21.04
N ASP A 142 -2.32 11.49 -21.19
CA ASP A 142 -3.63 12.10 -20.96
C ASP A 142 -4.47 11.19 -20.07
N GLY A 143 -5.53 11.74 -19.48
CA GLY A 143 -6.42 10.99 -18.62
C GLY A 143 -7.34 11.88 -17.81
N GLU A 144 -8.32 11.27 -17.17
CA GLU A 144 -9.27 11.98 -16.32
C GLU A 144 -8.57 12.57 -15.10
N VAL A 145 -8.73 13.89 -14.91
CA VAL A 145 -8.24 14.61 -13.73
C VAL A 145 -9.30 14.54 -12.63
N ILE A 146 -8.95 13.99 -11.49
CA ILE A 146 -9.88 13.82 -10.37
C ILE A 146 -9.21 14.15 -9.04
N ASP A 147 -9.92 14.90 -8.19
CA ASP A 147 -9.49 15.21 -6.83
C ASP A 147 -9.86 14.06 -5.86
N CYS A 148 -9.34 14.16 -4.63
CA CYS A 148 -9.66 13.24 -3.54
C CYS A 148 -11.15 13.38 -3.17
N SER A 149 -11.97 12.60 -3.83
CA SER A 149 -13.42 12.56 -3.66
C SER A 149 -13.89 11.11 -3.50
N ARG A 150 -15.16 10.92 -3.16
CA ARG A 150 -15.76 9.58 -3.10
C ARG A 150 -15.64 8.84 -4.45
N ALA A 151 -15.83 9.56 -5.55
CA ALA A 151 -15.75 9.01 -6.90
C ALA A 151 -14.33 8.55 -7.27
N LEU A 152 -13.29 9.19 -6.71
CA LEU A 152 -11.90 8.80 -6.94
C LEU A 152 -11.66 7.34 -6.60
N THR A 153 -12.15 6.87 -5.45
CA THR A 153 -11.87 5.52 -4.94
C THR A 153 -12.29 4.46 -5.95
N GLU A 154 -13.52 4.53 -6.42
CA GLU A 154 -14.07 3.60 -7.40
C GLU A 154 -13.35 3.72 -8.75
N ARG A 155 -13.15 4.94 -9.26
CA ARG A 155 -12.50 5.18 -10.55
C ARG A 155 -11.05 4.72 -10.57
N LEU A 156 -10.28 4.99 -9.49
CA LEU A 156 -8.89 4.58 -9.38
C LEU A 156 -8.77 3.04 -9.32
N VAL A 157 -9.61 2.39 -8.50
CA VAL A 157 -9.63 0.93 -8.37
C VAL A 157 -10.06 0.27 -9.68
N THR A 158 -11.12 0.77 -10.33
CA THR A 158 -11.56 0.31 -11.65
C THR A 158 -10.48 0.51 -12.71
N ARG A 159 -9.77 1.63 -12.69
CA ARG A 159 -8.67 1.89 -13.62
C ARG A 159 -7.50 0.92 -13.42
N ALA A 160 -7.12 0.66 -12.16
CA ALA A 160 -6.11 -0.35 -11.82
C ALA A 160 -6.52 -1.74 -12.33
N TRP A 161 -7.77 -2.13 -12.09
CA TRP A 161 -8.33 -3.40 -12.55
C TRP A 161 -8.31 -3.50 -14.09
N LYS A 162 -8.75 -2.46 -14.80
CA LYS A 162 -8.72 -2.40 -16.28
C LYS A 162 -7.30 -2.54 -16.82
N SER A 163 -6.32 -1.89 -16.19
CA SER A 163 -4.90 -1.98 -16.58
C SER A 163 -4.37 -3.41 -16.44
N VAL A 164 -4.65 -4.09 -15.32
CA VAL A 164 -4.23 -5.48 -15.09
C VAL A 164 -4.93 -6.44 -16.06
N ASN A 165 -6.24 -6.29 -16.27
CA ASN A 165 -6.98 -7.12 -17.21
C ASN A 165 -6.57 -6.91 -18.68
N ALA A 166 -6.15 -5.72 -19.06
CA ALA A 166 -5.59 -5.47 -20.38
C ALA A 166 -4.28 -6.23 -20.61
N GLU A 167 -3.45 -6.38 -19.57
CA GLU A 167 -2.23 -7.22 -19.64
C GLU A 167 -2.59 -8.70 -19.76
N LYS A 168 -3.51 -9.20 -18.92
CA LYS A 168 -4.04 -10.58 -19.03
C LYS A 168 -4.63 -10.86 -20.42
N ALA A 169 -5.43 -9.93 -20.93
CA ALA A 169 -6.04 -10.04 -22.25
C ALA A 169 -5.02 -10.13 -23.38
N ARG A 170 -3.94 -9.35 -23.31
CA ARG A 170 -2.84 -9.40 -24.30
C ARG A 170 -2.14 -10.75 -24.27
N ALA A 171 -1.77 -11.23 -23.09
CA ALA A 171 -1.12 -12.52 -22.92
C ALA A 171 -2.03 -13.68 -23.39
N PHE A 172 -3.30 -13.65 -23.01
CA PHE A 172 -4.28 -14.64 -23.42
C PHE A 172 -4.51 -14.66 -24.93
N ARG A 173 -4.66 -13.50 -25.59
CA ARG A 173 -4.82 -13.42 -27.04
C ARG A 173 -3.61 -13.98 -27.77
N LEU A 174 -2.40 -13.65 -27.33
CA LEU A 174 -1.17 -14.20 -27.93
C LEU A 174 -1.12 -15.72 -27.83
N LEU A 175 -1.51 -16.30 -26.68
CA LEU A 175 -1.60 -17.74 -26.49
C LEU A 175 -2.64 -18.37 -27.43
N VAL A 176 -3.87 -17.86 -27.41
CA VAL A 176 -4.99 -18.38 -28.19
C VAL A 176 -4.72 -18.26 -29.69
N ASP A 177 -4.21 -17.12 -30.18
CA ASP A 177 -3.85 -16.93 -31.59
C ASP A 177 -2.71 -17.86 -32.02
N HIS A 178 -1.74 -18.14 -31.14
CA HIS A 178 -0.71 -19.12 -31.39
C HIS A 178 -1.28 -20.53 -31.55
N LEU A 179 -2.15 -20.95 -30.62
CA LEU A 179 -2.78 -22.26 -30.64
C LEU A 179 -3.71 -22.43 -31.86
N ILE A 180 -4.52 -21.41 -32.17
CA ILE A 180 -5.38 -21.43 -33.38
C ILE A 180 -4.54 -21.60 -34.64
N ARG A 181 -3.42 -20.91 -34.78
CA ARG A 181 -2.52 -21.07 -35.95
C ARG A 181 -1.98 -22.49 -36.02
N LYS A 182 -1.38 -22.99 -34.91
CA LYS A 182 -0.81 -24.34 -34.86
C LYS A 182 -1.83 -25.43 -35.19
N LEU A 183 -3.00 -25.40 -34.58
CA LEU A 183 -4.04 -26.36 -34.86
C LEU A 183 -4.56 -26.26 -36.30
N SER A 184 -4.71 -25.05 -36.85
CA SER A 184 -5.10 -24.82 -38.22
C SER A 184 -4.05 -25.35 -39.21
N ASP A 185 -2.75 -25.21 -38.88
CA ASP A 185 -1.67 -25.73 -39.71
C ASP A 185 -1.66 -27.27 -39.71
N ILE A 186 -1.94 -27.93 -38.56
CA ILE A 186 -2.08 -29.38 -38.47
C ILE A 186 -3.22 -29.86 -39.41
N LEU A 187 -4.40 -29.22 -39.34
CA LEU A 187 -5.53 -29.56 -40.22
C LEU A 187 -5.25 -29.30 -41.69
N ARG A 188 -4.52 -28.19 -41.98
CA ARG A 188 -4.10 -27.87 -43.36
C ARG A 188 -3.11 -28.89 -43.90
N ALA A 189 -2.09 -29.26 -43.11
CA ALA A 189 -1.11 -30.28 -43.47
C ALA A 189 -1.83 -31.63 -43.72
N ALA A 190 -2.73 -32.04 -42.82
CA ALA A 190 -3.54 -33.25 -42.97
C ALA A 190 -4.42 -33.22 -44.24
N PHE A 191 -4.97 -32.04 -44.57
CA PHE A 191 -5.74 -31.88 -45.81
C PHE A 191 -4.86 -32.05 -47.06
N VAL A 192 -3.69 -31.42 -47.07
CA VAL A 192 -2.73 -31.55 -48.22
C VAL A 192 -2.29 -32.99 -48.43
N HIS A 193 -2.12 -33.77 -47.36
CA HIS A 193 -1.75 -35.20 -47.41
C HIS A 193 -2.93 -36.13 -47.67
N SER A 194 -4.19 -35.64 -47.59
CA SER A 194 -5.39 -36.42 -47.84
C SER A 194 -5.69 -36.61 -49.34
N GLN A 195 -6.47 -37.65 -49.64
CA GLN A 195 -6.90 -37.89 -51.02
C GLN A 195 -7.68 -36.70 -51.61
N ALA A 196 -8.46 -36.00 -50.82
CA ALA A 196 -9.22 -34.81 -51.24
C ALA A 196 -8.29 -33.62 -51.58
N GLY A 197 -7.27 -33.38 -50.76
CA GLY A 197 -6.28 -32.28 -50.96
C GLY A 197 -5.36 -32.49 -52.15
N GLN A 198 -5.18 -33.75 -52.58
CA GLN A 198 -4.38 -34.12 -53.74
C GLN A 198 -5.15 -34.08 -55.09
N GLN A 199 -6.47 -33.79 -55.05
CA GLN A 199 -7.25 -33.63 -56.27
C GLN A 199 -6.85 -32.37 -57.07
N PRO A 200 -6.98 -32.41 -58.44
CA PRO A 200 -6.58 -31.27 -59.27
C PRO A 200 -7.21 -29.94 -58.89
N GLN A 201 -8.51 -29.98 -58.46
CA GLN A 201 -9.25 -28.79 -58.04
C GLN A 201 -8.70 -28.19 -56.71
N ALA A 202 -8.34 -29.05 -55.75
CA ALA A 202 -7.75 -28.63 -54.50
C ALA A 202 -6.35 -28.03 -54.72
N LEU A 203 -5.53 -28.63 -55.54
CA LEU A 203 -4.22 -28.10 -55.94
C LEU A 203 -4.37 -26.74 -56.65
N LYS A 204 -5.31 -26.62 -57.59
CA LYS A 204 -5.59 -25.38 -58.31
C LYS A 204 -6.01 -24.26 -57.35
N SER A 205 -6.82 -24.55 -56.32
CA SER A 205 -7.22 -23.53 -55.31
C SER A 205 -6.07 -23.06 -54.43
N GLY A 206 -5.04 -23.86 -54.22
CA GLY A 206 -3.87 -23.53 -53.40
C GLY A 206 -2.87 -22.59 -54.08
N PHE A 207 -2.88 -22.47 -55.41
CA PHE A 207 -1.92 -21.67 -56.15
C PHE A 207 -2.30 -20.20 -56.37
N GLY A 208 -3.45 -19.75 -55.93
CA GLY A 208 -3.96 -18.39 -56.14
C GLY A 208 -4.26 -18.06 -57.61
N ASP A 209 -4.68 -16.80 -57.89
CA ASP A 209 -5.20 -16.41 -59.22
C ASP A 209 -4.12 -16.19 -60.29
N LEU A 210 -2.87 -15.88 -59.92
CA LEU A 210 -1.78 -15.44 -60.81
C LEU A 210 -1.25 -16.52 -61.75
N HIS A 211 -1.45 -17.81 -61.50
CA HIS A 211 -0.90 -18.91 -62.27
C HIS A 211 -1.86 -20.07 -62.55
N ARG A 212 -3.17 -19.84 -62.46
CA ARG A 212 -4.19 -20.87 -62.56
C ARG A 212 -4.24 -21.60 -63.91
N ASP A 213 -3.81 -20.95 -64.99
CA ASP A 213 -3.88 -21.50 -66.32
C ASP A 213 -2.47 -21.92 -66.89
N THR A 214 -1.43 -21.79 -66.09
CA THR A 214 -0.06 -22.08 -66.52
C THR A 214 0.38 -23.51 -66.18
N PHE A 215 -0.32 -24.19 -65.25
CA PHE A 215 0.06 -25.53 -64.76
C PHE A 215 -0.96 -26.58 -65.07
N ASP A 216 -0.51 -27.79 -65.51
CA ASP A 216 -1.36 -28.96 -65.59
C ASP A 216 -1.56 -29.60 -64.21
N PHE A 217 -2.61 -29.17 -63.52
CA PHE A 217 -3.00 -29.68 -62.19
C PHE A 217 -3.40 -31.16 -62.20
N SER A 218 -3.79 -31.75 -63.38
CA SER A 218 -4.10 -33.17 -63.48
C SER A 218 -2.83 -34.02 -63.48
N ALA A 219 -1.78 -33.58 -64.20
CA ALA A 219 -0.47 -34.21 -64.14
C ALA A 219 0.15 -34.08 -62.77
N MET A 220 0.07 -32.86 -62.16
CA MET A 220 0.56 -32.58 -60.82
C MET A 220 -0.14 -33.46 -59.78
N SER A 221 -1.44 -33.62 -59.85
CA SER A 221 -2.22 -34.50 -58.93
C SER A 221 -1.72 -35.96 -59.03
N LYS A 222 -1.47 -36.48 -60.24
CA LYS A 222 -0.95 -37.84 -60.40
C LYS A 222 0.46 -38.01 -59.80
N LEU A 223 1.33 -37.03 -59.93
CA LEU A 223 2.67 -37.05 -59.35
C LEU A 223 2.63 -36.98 -57.82
N VAL A 224 1.82 -36.07 -57.24
CA VAL A 224 1.65 -35.91 -55.79
C VAL A 224 1.05 -37.17 -55.19
N THR A 225 0.00 -37.74 -55.78
CA THR A 225 -0.65 -38.96 -55.27
C THR A 225 0.27 -40.18 -55.29
N ARG A 226 1.29 -40.20 -56.20
CA ARG A 226 2.24 -41.29 -56.28
C ARG A 226 3.43 -41.17 -55.30
N ASN A 227 3.85 -39.94 -54.98
CA ASN A 227 5.11 -39.67 -54.28
C ASN A 227 4.94 -39.20 -52.82
N VAL A 228 3.73 -38.73 -52.42
CA VAL A 228 3.47 -38.28 -51.08
C VAL A 228 2.79 -39.38 -50.25
N PRO A 229 3.32 -39.76 -49.09
CA PRO A 229 2.66 -40.73 -48.21
C PRO A 229 1.23 -40.28 -47.85
N LYS A 230 0.31 -41.19 -47.90
CA LYS A 230 -1.08 -40.96 -47.44
C LYS A 230 -1.09 -41.12 -45.92
N ASP A 231 -0.80 -40.05 -45.22
CA ASP A 231 -0.89 -40.01 -43.78
C ASP A 231 -2.21 -39.30 -43.41
N GLU A 232 -3.28 -40.10 -43.31
CA GLU A 232 -4.60 -39.55 -42.94
C GLU A 232 -4.66 -39.34 -41.43
N LEU A 233 -4.98 -38.10 -41.05
CA LEU A 233 -5.23 -37.76 -39.64
C LEU A 233 -6.39 -38.62 -39.11
N PRO A 234 -6.22 -39.38 -37.99
CA PRO A 234 -7.27 -40.17 -37.40
C PRO A 234 -8.54 -39.35 -37.15
N ALA A 235 -9.70 -39.89 -37.46
CA ALA A 235 -10.97 -39.17 -37.38
C ALA A 235 -11.24 -38.57 -35.97
N LYS A 236 -10.93 -39.34 -34.94
CA LYS A 236 -11.03 -38.84 -33.53
C LYS A 236 -10.10 -37.64 -33.27
N ARG A 237 -8.87 -37.67 -33.73
CA ARG A 237 -7.93 -36.58 -33.59
C ARG A 237 -8.39 -35.33 -34.35
N ARG A 238 -8.89 -35.51 -35.57
CA ARG A 238 -9.47 -34.41 -36.36
C ARG A 238 -10.62 -33.74 -35.63
N GLN A 239 -11.59 -34.55 -35.17
CA GLN A 239 -12.77 -34.06 -34.46
C GLN A 239 -12.39 -33.29 -33.19
N ARG A 240 -11.39 -33.76 -32.44
CA ARG A 240 -10.86 -33.11 -31.24
C ARG A 240 -10.22 -31.74 -31.54
N ILE A 241 -9.39 -31.67 -32.60
CA ILE A 241 -8.76 -30.42 -33.05
C ILE A 241 -9.80 -29.41 -33.54
N GLU A 242 -10.78 -29.87 -34.33
CA GLU A 242 -11.87 -29.02 -34.82
C GLU A 242 -12.74 -28.47 -33.67
N TRP A 243 -13.04 -29.33 -32.69
CA TRP A 243 -13.73 -28.91 -31.46
C TRP A 243 -12.93 -27.85 -30.68
N ALA A 244 -11.63 -28.06 -30.41
CA ALA A 244 -10.79 -27.13 -29.71
C ALA A 244 -10.72 -25.79 -30.46
N LEU A 245 -10.56 -25.80 -31.79
CA LEU A 245 -10.58 -24.59 -32.61
C LEU A 245 -11.92 -23.84 -32.52
N ALA A 246 -13.05 -24.55 -32.51
CA ALA A 246 -14.36 -23.93 -32.39
C ALA A 246 -14.52 -23.22 -31.03
N VAL A 247 -14.10 -23.85 -29.93
CA VAL A 247 -14.14 -23.29 -28.59
C VAL A 247 -13.22 -22.07 -28.47
N LEU A 248 -11.97 -22.18 -28.92
CA LEU A 248 -11.00 -21.08 -28.88
C LEU A 248 -11.46 -19.85 -29.67
N ARG A 249 -12.10 -20.04 -30.83
CA ARG A 249 -12.60 -18.95 -31.67
C ARG A 249 -13.88 -18.30 -31.15
N SER A 250 -14.67 -19.00 -30.37
CA SER A 250 -15.98 -18.53 -29.86
C SER A 250 -15.96 -18.03 -28.41
N GLN A 251 -14.78 -17.94 -27.78
CA GLN A 251 -14.68 -17.59 -26.37
C GLN A 251 -15.16 -16.15 -26.09
N PRO A 252 -15.97 -15.92 -25.06
CA PRO A 252 -16.54 -14.60 -24.73
C PRO A 252 -15.79 -13.84 -23.64
N PHE A 253 -14.72 -14.41 -23.05
CA PHE A 253 -14.01 -13.81 -21.91
C PHE A 253 -13.15 -12.60 -22.30
N TYR A 254 -12.47 -12.69 -23.46
CA TYR A 254 -11.71 -11.58 -24.02
C TYR A 254 -12.10 -11.40 -25.48
N PRO A 255 -12.90 -10.38 -25.81
CA PRO A 255 -13.31 -10.16 -27.19
C PRO A 255 -12.07 -9.98 -28.08
N GLY A 256 -12.08 -10.71 -29.20
CA GLY A 256 -10.97 -10.68 -30.16
C GLY A 256 -10.85 -9.33 -30.87
N SER A 257 -9.62 -8.95 -31.24
CA SER A 257 -9.39 -7.96 -32.29
C SER A 257 -9.97 -8.47 -33.61
N ARG A 258 -10.41 -7.52 -34.47
CA ARG A 258 -11.02 -7.67 -35.80
C ARG A 258 -10.77 -9.04 -36.47
N GLY A 259 -11.79 -9.87 -36.51
CA GLY A 259 -11.74 -11.15 -37.24
C GLY A 259 -12.16 -12.41 -36.48
N SER A 260 -12.33 -12.34 -35.16
CA SER A 260 -12.93 -13.45 -34.42
C SER A 260 -14.43 -13.46 -34.69
N GLY A 261 -14.93 -14.58 -35.27
CA GLY A 261 -16.36 -14.78 -35.50
C GLY A 261 -17.17 -15.03 -34.23
N ALA A 262 -16.82 -14.37 -33.13
CA ALA A 262 -17.54 -14.42 -31.87
C ALA A 262 -18.96 -13.88 -32.07
N LYS A 263 -19.93 -14.75 -32.12
CA LYS A 263 -21.37 -14.46 -32.25
C LYS A 263 -22.04 -14.17 -30.91
N GLY A 264 -21.32 -13.59 -29.91
CA GLY A 264 -21.87 -13.30 -28.59
C GLY A 264 -21.34 -11.97 -28.03
N GLU A 265 -22.13 -11.31 -27.20
CA GLU A 265 -21.66 -10.17 -26.43
C GLU A 265 -20.59 -10.64 -25.45
N PRO A 266 -19.50 -9.83 -25.27
CA PRO A 266 -18.47 -10.13 -24.28
C PRO A 266 -19.06 -10.09 -22.86
N TYR A 267 -18.55 -10.95 -21.99
CA TYR A 267 -18.97 -10.94 -20.59
C TYR A 267 -18.56 -9.64 -19.89
N ALA A 268 -19.50 -9.05 -19.14
CA ALA A 268 -19.19 -7.97 -18.21
C ALA A 268 -18.65 -8.55 -16.89
N PHE A 269 -17.59 -7.94 -16.35
CA PHE A 269 -16.94 -8.39 -15.11
C PHE A 269 -16.99 -7.32 -14.00
N GLU A 270 -17.67 -6.20 -14.22
CA GLU A 270 -17.89 -5.13 -13.27
C GLU A 270 -19.29 -5.26 -12.67
N PHE A 271 -19.42 -5.24 -11.34
CA PHE A 271 -20.69 -5.44 -10.60
C PHE A 271 -20.77 -4.43 -9.44
N ASP A 272 -21.98 -4.10 -9.06
CA ASP A 272 -22.29 -3.21 -7.94
C ASP A 272 -22.80 -3.95 -6.68
N ASN A 273 -22.90 -5.28 -6.75
CA ASN A 273 -23.28 -6.14 -5.64
C ASN A 273 -22.70 -7.55 -5.77
N CYS A 274 -22.51 -8.21 -4.62
CA CYS A 274 -21.93 -9.55 -4.55
C CYS A 274 -22.80 -10.64 -5.12
N ALA A 275 -24.13 -10.55 -4.95
CA ALA A 275 -25.07 -11.59 -5.42
C ALA A 275 -25.03 -11.72 -6.93
N ALA A 276 -25.03 -10.60 -7.68
CA ALA A 276 -24.94 -10.60 -9.13
C ALA A 276 -23.60 -11.17 -9.63
N ALA A 277 -22.49 -10.89 -8.94
CA ALA A 277 -21.19 -11.45 -9.28
C ALA A 277 -21.13 -12.97 -9.05
N ILE A 278 -21.72 -13.48 -7.96
CA ILE A 278 -21.83 -14.92 -7.67
C ILE A 278 -22.65 -15.61 -8.75
N GLU A 279 -23.81 -15.06 -9.10
CA GLU A 279 -24.68 -15.61 -10.13
C GLU A 279 -23.99 -15.65 -11.49
N ALA A 280 -23.34 -14.55 -11.88
CA ALA A 280 -22.57 -14.47 -13.11
C ALA A 280 -21.43 -15.49 -13.14
N HIS A 281 -20.72 -15.71 -12.04
CA HIS A 281 -19.67 -16.72 -11.93
C HIS A 281 -20.24 -18.12 -12.16
N ARG A 282 -21.31 -18.50 -11.44
CA ARG A 282 -21.96 -19.80 -11.56
C ARG A 282 -22.44 -20.06 -13.00
N ALA A 283 -23.04 -19.07 -13.64
CA ALA A 283 -23.52 -19.18 -15.01
C ALA A 283 -22.40 -19.36 -16.04
N ARG A 284 -21.22 -18.81 -15.79
CA ARG A 284 -20.06 -18.83 -16.72
C ARG A 284 -19.13 -20.02 -16.49
N LEU A 285 -19.20 -20.65 -15.34
CA LEU A 285 -18.30 -21.73 -14.93
C LEU A 285 -18.22 -22.87 -15.94
N PRO A 286 -19.34 -23.40 -16.51
CA PRO A 286 -19.28 -24.46 -17.54
C PRO A 286 -18.52 -24.03 -18.80
N ARG A 287 -18.66 -22.77 -19.21
CA ARG A 287 -17.95 -22.23 -20.37
C ARG A 287 -16.49 -22.03 -20.12
N LEU A 288 -16.12 -21.64 -18.87
CA LEU A 288 -14.74 -21.53 -18.42
C LEU A 288 -14.05 -22.91 -18.45
N VAL A 289 -14.68 -23.92 -17.88
CA VAL A 289 -14.20 -25.32 -17.90
C VAL A 289 -13.95 -25.80 -19.32
N GLU A 290 -14.92 -25.58 -20.23
CA GLU A 290 -14.81 -25.94 -21.63
C GLU A 290 -13.60 -25.27 -22.31
N LEU A 291 -13.38 -23.97 -22.02
CA LEU A 291 -12.30 -23.20 -22.62
C LEU A 291 -10.92 -23.63 -22.08
N VAL A 292 -10.78 -23.83 -20.77
CA VAL A 292 -9.52 -24.34 -20.17
C VAL A 292 -9.18 -25.72 -20.71
N LYS A 293 -10.17 -26.62 -20.79
CA LYS A 293 -10.02 -27.93 -21.41
C LYS A 293 -9.56 -27.84 -22.88
N ALA A 294 -10.13 -26.90 -23.64
CA ALA A 294 -9.76 -26.71 -25.05
C ALA A 294 -8.33 -26.18 -25.20
N ILE A 295 -7.90 -25.27 -24.31
CA ILE A 295 -6.51 -24.75 -24.26
C ILE A 295 -5.54 -25.90 -23.96
N ALA A 296 -5.78 -26.69 -22.92
CA ALA A 296 -4.93 -27.83 -22.54
C ALA A 296 -4.81 -28.87 -23.68
N ILE A 297 -5.91 -29.23 -24.30
CA ILE A 297 -5.93 -30.13 -25.49
C ILE A 297 -5.15 -29.50 -26.64
N ALA A 298 -5.35 -28.20 -26.92
CA ALA A 298 -4.67 -27.50 -27.99
C ALA A 298 -3.16 -27.44 -27.80
N GLU A 299 -2.70 -27.26 -26.58
CA GLU A 299 -1.27 -27.30 -26.26
C GLU A 299 -0.64 -28.67 -26.43
N LEU A 300 -1.34 -29.72 -26.01
CA LEU A 300 -0.88 -31.10 -26.21
C LEU A 300 -0.84 -31.47 -27.70
N GLU A 301 -1.85 -31.12 -28.48
CA GLU A 301 -1.89 -31.35 -29.92
C GLU A 301 -0.81 -30.54 -30.66
N ALA A 302 -0.60 -29.30 -30.30
CA ALA A 302 0.40 -28.43 -30.92
C ALA A 302 1.85 -28.94 -30.72
N ARG A 303 2.10 -29.67 -29.62
CA ARG A 303 3.38 -30.32 -29.30
C ARG A 303 3.47 -31.76 -29.80
N GLY A 304 2.37 -32.33 -30.33
CA GLY A 304 2.31 -33.74 -30.69
C GLY A 304 2.34 -34.69 -29.49
N GLY A 305 2.04 -34.17 -28.29
CA GLY A 305 2.12 -34.91 -27.04
C GLY A 305 0.76 -35.47 -26.54
N TYR A 306 -0.31 -35.36 -27.33
CA TYR A 306 -1.60 -35.95 -26.95
C TYR A 306 -1.59 -37.46 -27.15
N ASP A 307 -1.77 -38.22 -26.06
CA ASP A 307 -1.96 -39.66 -26.05
C ASP A 307 -3.43 -39.97 -25.76
N GLU A 308 -4.06 -40.81 -26.58
CA GLU A 308 -5.47 -41.14 -26.44
C GLU A 308 -5.76 -42.05 -25.25
N ALA A 309 -4.82 -42.92 -24.86
CA ALA A 309 -4.99 -43.82 -23.73
C ALA A 309 -4.88 -43.09 -22.39
N ASP A 310 -3.95 -42.17 -22.29
CA ASP A 310 -3.68 -41.43 -21.04
C ASP A 310 -4.58 -40.20 -20.88
N HIS A 311 -4.68 -39.37 -21.93
CA HIS A 311 -5.36 -38.09 -21.85
C HIS A 311 -6.88 -38.18 -22.16
N GLY A 312 -7.31 -39.19 -22.94
CA GLY A 312 -8.73 -39.38 -23.31
C GLY A 312 -9.62 -39.47 -22.06
N PRO A 313 -9.39 -40.46 -21.17
CA PRO A 313 -10.20 -40.63 -19.96
C PRO A 313 -10.12 -39.44 -18.98
N PHE A 314 -8.99 -38.73 -18.94
CA PHE A 314 -8.84 -37.52 -18.13
C PHE A 314 -9.73 -36.38 -18.62
N PHE A 315 -9.68 -36.09 -19.93
CA PHE A 315 -10.49 -35.00 -20.49
C PHE A 315 -11.98 -35.35 -20.61
N GLU A 316 -12.37 -36.59 -20.66
CA GLU A 316 -13.78 -37.00 -20.57
C GLU A 316 -14.41 -36.65 -19.21
N ARG A 317 -13.60 -36.72 -18.11
CA ARG A 317 -14.04 -36.42 -16.75
C ARG A 317 -13.67 -35.00 -16.30
N TYR A 318 -13.13 -34.18 -17.21
CA TYR A 318 -12.69 -32.83 -16.88
C TYR A 318 -13.88 -31.94 -16.55
N ASP A 319 -13.96 -31.47 -15.31
CA ASP A 319 -15.02 -30.64 -14.77
C ASP A 319 -14.42 -29.45 -13.97
N GLU A 320 -15.25 -28.76 -13.19
CA GLU A 320 -14.84 -27.61 -12.38
C GLU A 320 -13.80 -27.93 -11.29
N HIS A 321 -13.77 -29.19 -10.80
CA HIS A 321 -12.80 -29.62 -9.79
C HIS A 321 -11.37 -29.78 -10.35
N ALA A 322 -11.25 -29.85 -11.66
CA ALA A 322 -9.95 -29.93 -12.33
C ALA A 322 -9.32 -28.55 -12.58
N LEU A 323 -10.07 -27.46 -12.37
CA LEU A 323 -9.56 -26.10 -12.53
C LEU A 323 -8.53 -25.77 -11.46
N THR A 324 -7.39 -25.27 -11.87
CA THR A 324 -6.33 -24.79 -10.98
C THR A 324 -6.38 -23.28 -10.79
N ALA A 325 -5.73 -22.77 -9.75
CA ALA A 325 -5.58 -21.32 -9.54
C ALA A 325 -4.83 -20.66 -10.70
N ASP A 326 -3.91 -21.40 -11.36
CA ASP A 326 -3.17 -20.89 -12.53
C ASP A 326 -4.07 -20.78 -13.77
N ASP A 327 -5.00 -21.69 -13.93
CA ASP A 327 -6.01 -21.62 -14.99
C ASP A 327 -6.87 -20.37 -14.80
N LEU A 328 -7.40 -20.17 -13.59
CA LEU A 328 -8.24 -19.02 -13.26
C LEU A 328 -7.51 -17.69 -13.40
N ALA A 329 -6.21 -17.64 -13.10
CA ALA A 329 -5.41 -16.41 -13.18
C ALA A 329 -5.27 -15.86 -14.61
N GLN A 330 -5.51 -16.68 -15.64
CA GLN A 330 -5.46 -16.26 -17.05
C GLN A 330 -6.70 -15.46 -17.48
N PHE A 331 -7.80 -15.54 -16.72
CA PHE A 331 -9.09 -14.91 -17.05
C PHE A 331 -9.31 -13.60 -16.28
N PRO A 332 -10.27 -12.76 -16.70
CA PRO A 332 -10.63 -11.56 -15.97
C PRO A 332 -11.14 -11.89 -14.56
N ASP A 333 -10.64 -11.18 -13.55
CA ASP A 333 -11.25 -11.22 -12.23
C ASP A 333 -12.58 -10.46 -12.23
N TYR A 334 -13.52 -10.89 -11.39
CA TYR A 334 -14.74 -10.14 -11.12
C TYR A 334 -14.42 -8.93 -10.27
N LEU A 335 -14.82 -7.73 -10.68
CA LEU A 335 -14.74 -6.52 -9.88
C LEU A 335 -16.11 -6.24 -9.27
N VAL A 336 -16.19 -6.13 -7.95
CA VAL A 336 -17.40 -5.74 -7.22
C VAL A 336 -17.13 -4.46 -6.47
N CYS A 337 -17.86 -3.39 -6.79
CA CYS A 337 -17.74 -2.10 -6.11
C CYS A 337 -18.98 -1.85 -5.24
N ILE A 338 -18.81 -1.96 -3.91
CA ILE A 338 -19.88 -1.76 -2.92
C ILE A 338 -19.79 -0.33 -2.38
N PRO A 339 -20.73 0.56 -2.74
CA PRO A 339 -20.75 1.92 -2.23
C PRO A 339 -21.17 1.95 -0.74
N ALA A 340 -20.82 3.03 -0.04
CA ALA A 340 -20.98 3.16 1.39
C ALA A 340 -22.44 3.04 1.87
N ASP A 341 -23.40 3.46 1.07
CA ASP A 341 -24.84 3.41 1.35
C ASP A 341 -25.44 2.00 1.21
N ARG A 342 -24.77 1.10 0.49
CA ARG A 342 -25.18 -0.30 0.31
C ARG A 342 -24.41 -1.29 1.19
N ASN A 343 -23.43 -0.81 1.95
CA ASN A 343 -22.61 -1.65 2.83
C ASN A 343 -23.42 -2.10 4.06
N GLY A 344 -24.23 -3.12 3.90
CA GLY A 344 -25.12 -3.68 4.94
C GLY A 344 -24.87 -5.16 5.22
N ALA A 345 -25.58 -5.72 6.21
CA ALA A 345 -25.39 -7.10 6.66
C ALA A 345 -25.57 -8.17 5.55
N PRO A 346 -26.57 -8.07 4.66
CA PRO A 346 -26.73 -9.06 3.57
C PRO A 346 -25.57 -9.03 2.59
N GLU A 347 -25.09 -7.84 2.21
CA GLU A 347 -23.98 -7.67 1.29
C GLU A 347 -22.68 -8.18 1.90
N ASN A 348 -22.43 -7.89 3.18
CA ASN A 348 -21.27 -8.38 3.91
C ASN A 348 -21.25 -9.92 4.01
N ALA A 349 -22.40 -10.56 4.18
CA ALA A 349 -22.51 -12.03 4.21
C ALA A 349 -22.14 -12.64 2.84
N ALA A 350 -22.72 -12.13 1.75
CA ALA A 350 -22.41 -12.59 0.40
C ALA A 350 -20.94 -12.34 0.02
N MET A 351 -20.37 -11.20 0.43
CA MET A 351 -18.96 -10.91 0.26
C MET A 351 -18.07 -11.93 0.98
N MET A 352 -18.36 -12.23 2.25
CA MET A 352 -17.58 -13.22 3.00
C MET A 352 -17.68 -14.62 2.37
N GLU A 353 -18.81 -14.99 1.83
CA GLU A 353 -18.98 -16.22 1.07
C GLU A 353 -18.06 -16.26 -0.16
N MET A 354 -18.06 -15.22 -0.99
CA MET A 354 -17.16 -15.11 -2.16
C MET A 354 -15.69 -15.19 -1.82
N LEU A 355 -15.28 -14.43 -0.76
CA LEU A 355 -13.89 -14.38 -0.33
C LEU A 355 -13.43 -15.73 0.24
N SER A 356 -14.28 -16.42 1.00
CA SER A 356 -13.96 -17.73 1.58
C SER A 356 -13.96 -18.87 0.54
N ALA A 357 -14.79 -18.76 -0.49
CA ALA A 357 -14.85 -19.73 -1.57
C ALA A 357 -13.64 -19.66 -2.54
N GLY A 358 -12.75 -18.68 -2.39
CA GLY A 358 -11.61 -18.53 -3.29
C GLY A 358 -11.97 -18.08 -4.71
N MET A 359 -13.16 -17.50 -4.91
CA MET A 359 -13.58 -16.96 -6.20
C MET A 359 -12.58 -15.90 -6.70
N PRO A 360 -12.26 -15.85 -8.02
CA PRO A 360 -11.36 -14.82 -8.58
C PRO A 360 -12.06 -13.46 -8.61
N VAL A 361 -12.18 -12.81 -7.46
CA VAL A 361 -12.91 -11.56 -7.26
C VAL A 361 -12.05 -10.50 -6.60
N LYS A 362 -12.24 -9.25 -7.01
CA LYS A 362 -11.67 -8.05 -6.42
C LYS A 362 -12.83 -7.22 -5.88
N VAL A 363 -12.93 -7.10 -4.57
CA VAL A 363 -14.04 -6.40 -3.92
C VAL A 363 -13.55 -5.08 -3.38
N LEU A 364 -14.17 -3.98 -3.81
CA LEU A 364 -14.01 -2.66 -3.21
C LEU A 364 -15.20 -2.39 -2.30
N VAL A 365 -14.94 -2.14 -1.01
CA VAL A 365 -15.92 -1.66 -0.05
C VAL A 365 -15.59 -0.23 0.31
N GLN A 366 -16.47 0.70 0.00
CA GLN A 366 -16.33 2.08 0.39
C GLN A 366 -17.02 2.32 1.74
N HIS A 367 -16.38 3.10 2.59
CA HIS A 367 -16.91 3.52 3.88
C HIS A 367 -17.11 5.04 3.89
N GLY A 368 -18.31 5.48 4.23
CA GLY A 368 -18.65 6.91 4.33
C GLY A 368 -18.68 7.43 5.75
N ASP A 369 -18.94 6.54 6.72
CA ASP A 369 -19.09 6.88 8.12
C ASP A 369 -18.28 5.96 9.02
N LEU A 370 -17.65 6.52 10.05
CA LEU A 370 -16.84 5.78 11.02
C LEU A 370 -17.43 5.81 12.44
N LEU A 371 -18.51 6.54 12.63
CA LEU A 371 -19.23 6.59 13.90
C LEU A 371 -20.65 6.04 13.67
N GLU A 372 -20.81 4.74 13.86
CA GLU A 372 -22.05 4.05 13.59
C GLU A 372 -22.74 3.66 14.90
N GLU A 373 -24.06 3.86 14.98
CA GLU A 373 -24.88 3.24 15.99
C GLU A 373 -25.27 1.83 15.56
N ALA A 374 -25.20 0.86 16.48
CA ALA A 374 -25.61 -0.50 16.16
C ALA A 374 -27.13 -0.59 16.02
N ALA A 375 -27.59 -1.35 15.04
CA ALA A 375 -29.00 -1.64 14.83
C ALA A 375 -29.67 -2.43 15.99
N ILE A 376 -28.86 -3.02 16.87
CA ILE A 376 -29.32 -3.89 18.00
C ILE A 376 -29.36 -3.14 19.35
N GLY A 377 -29.82 -1.91 19.37
CA GLY A 377 -30.04 -1.17 20.60
C GLY A 377 -29.17 0.07 20.74
N GLN A 378 -29.67 0.98 21.58
CA GLN A 378 -29.00 2.24 21.88
C GLN A 378 -28.21 2.08 23.19
N GLY A 379 -26.92 2.34 23.18
CA GLY A 379 -26.08 2.31 24.37
C GLY A 379 -24.60 2.30 24.11
N HIS A 380 -23.80 2.35 25.17
CA HIS A 380 -22.36 2.44 25.13
C HIS A 380 -21.66 1.29 24.36
N PHE A 381 -22.23 0.09 24.38
CA PHE A 381 -21.63 -1.08 23.74
C PHE A 381 -21.81 -1.10 22.23
N ALA A 382 -22.81 -0.41 21.74
CA ALA A 382 -23.19 -0.41 20.32
C ALA A 382 -22.54 0.73 19.54
N PHE A 383 -22.06 1.75 20.24
CA PHE A 383 -21.48 2.95 19.67
C PHE A 383 -20.00 2.76 19.34
N GLY A 384 -19.58 3.08 18.14
CA GLY A 384 -18.18 3.09 17.75
C GLY A 384 -17.89 2.54 16.33
N VAL A 385 -16.62 2.39 16.03
CA VAL A 385 -16.09 2.10 14.70
C VAL A 385 -16.34 0.64 14.29
N ARG A 386 -17.38 0.37 13.51
CA ARG A 386 -17.69 -0.96 12.97
C ARG A 386 -16.99 -1.23 11.64
N SER A 387 -17.03 -0.26 10.74
CA SER A 387 -16.48 -0.35 9.39
C SER A 387 -14.98 -0.64 9.36
N ALA A 388 -14.21 -0.09 10.30
CA ALA A 388 -12.78 -0.36 10.42
C ALA A 388 -12.44 -1.82 10.79
N ARG A 389 -13.44 -2.63 11.19
CA ARG A 389 -13.22 -4.04 11.55
C ARG A 389 -13.38 -5.01 10.39
N LEU A 390 -14.01 -4.60 9.29
CA LEU A 390 -14.29 -5.47 8.15
C LEU A 390 -13.02 -6.14 7.63
N ALA A 391 -12.01 -5.35 7.29
CA ALA A 391 -10.75 -5.84 6.76
C ALA A 391 -9.98 -6.72 7.76
N THR A 392 -9.96 -6.35 9.05
CA THR A 392 -9.32 -7.18 10.10
C THR A 392 -10.07 -8.50 10.33
N THR A 393 -11.39 -8.53 10.17
CA THR A 393 -12.17 -9.77 10.24
C THR A 393 -11.87 -10.67 9.04
N ALA A 394 -11.76 -10.09 7.84
CA ALA A 394 -11.45 -10.82 6.63
C ALA A 394 -10.05 -11.47 6.64
N MET A 395 -9.07 -10.94 7.41
CA MET A 395 -7.76 -11.59 7.57
C MET A 395 -7.88 -13.03 8.11
N GLY A 396 -8.93 -13.32 8.90
CA GLY A 396 -9.22 -14.66 9.41
C GLY A 396 -9.56 -15.71 8.34
N LEU A 397 -9.94 -15.28 7.12
CA LEU A 397 -10.18 -16.19 5.98
C LEU A 397 -8.88 -16.75 5.39
N GLY A 398 -7.75 -16.09 5.58
CA GLY A 398 -6.40 -16.59 5.32
C GLY A 398 -5.92 -16.47 3.87
N GLY A 399 -6.68 -16.87 2.89
CA GLY A 399 -6.23 -17.06 1.50
C GLY A 399 -6.45 -15.87 0.55
N LEU A 400 -6.41 -14.62 1.02
CA LEU A 400 -6.75 -13.44 0.21
C LEU A 400 -5.75 -12.30 0.38
N PHE A 401 -5.83 -11.32 -0.53
CA PHE A 401 -5.16 -10.03 -0.37
C PHE A 401 -6.13 -9.04 0.27
N ILE A 402 -5.64 -8.23 1.21
CA ILE A 402 -6.41 -7.14 1.84
C ILE A 402 -5.61 -5.85 1.80
N LEU A 403 -6.27 -4.78 1.39
CA LEU A 403 -5.78 -3.42 1.53
C LEU A 403 -6.85 -2.58 2.23
N GLN A 404 -6.53 -2.08 3.42
CA GLN A 404 -7.31 -1.05 4.08
C GLN A 404 -6.59 0.28 3.99
N SER A 405 -7.29 1.35 3.61
CA SER A 405 -6.73 2.69 3.58
C SER A 405 -7.82 3.76 3.48
N THR A 406 -7.41 5.01 3.49
CA THR A 406 -8.28 6.15 3.17
C THR A 406 -8.04 6.63 1.74
N SER A 407 -9.03 7.32 1.15
CA SER A 407 -8.93 7.85 -0.21
C SER A 407 -7.74 8.81 -0.39
N SER A 408 -7.37 9.56 0.64
CA SER A 408 -6.21 10.47 0.63
C SER A 408 -4.86 9.77 0.45
N ASN A 409 -4.78 8.47 0.77
CA ASN A 409 -3.55 7.69 0.72
C ASN A 409 -3.47 6.74 -0.51
N LEU A 410 -4.52 6.68 -1.33
CA LEU A 410 -4.57 5.73 -2.45
C LEU A 410 -3.49 5.97 -3.50
N TYR A 411 -3.13 7.23 -3.76
CA TYR A 411 -2.04 7.52 -4.69
C TYR A 411 -0.69 7.00 -4.19
N ALA A 412 -0.40 7.19 -2.91
CA ALA A 412 0.81 6.65 -2.30
C ALA A 412 0.83 5.10 -2.33
N LEU A 413 -0.34 4.47 -2.23
CA LEU A 413 -0.52 3.02 -2.27
C LEU A 413 -0.80 2.46 -3.67
N ARG A 414 -0.68 3.24 -4.74
CA ARG A 414 -1.03 2.81 -6.12
C ARG A 414 -0.39 1.48 -6.53
N ASP A 415 0.87 1.25 -6.16
CA ASP A 415 1.57 0.01 -6.47
C ASP A 415 0.99 -1.19 -5.69
N ARG A 416 0.57 -0.98 -4.44
CA ARG A 416 -0.14 -1.99 -3.62
C ARG A 416 -1.53 -2.28 -4.17
N VAL A 417 -2.26 -1.25 -4.62
CA VAL A 417 -3.56 -1.43 -5.30
C VAL A 417 -3.37 -2.27 -6.56
N ARG A 418 -2.41 -1.93 -7.42
CA ARG A 418 -2.11 -2.70 -8.62
C ARG A 418 -1.70 -4.14 -8.29
N HIS A 419 -0.85 -4.34 -7.28
CA HIS A 419 -0.44 -5.66 -6.81
C HIS A 419 -1.66 -6.50 -6.39
N GLY A 420 -2.55 -5.95 -5.55
CA GLY A 420 -3.78 -6.63 -5.14
C GLY A 420 -4.73 -6.96 -6.30
N MET A 421 -4.78 -6.10 -7.34
CA MET A 421 -5.54 -6.40 -8.57
C MET A 421 -4.93 -7.56 -9.36
N GLY A 422 -3.60 -7.73 -9.30
CA GLY A 422 -2.87 -8.82 -9.96
C GLY A 422 -2.73 -10.09 -9.13
N CYS A 423 -3.07 -10.08 -7.84
CA CYS A 423 -2.97 -11.26 -6.98
C CYS A 423 -3.86 -12.40 -7.46
N ARG A 424 -3.36 -13.64 -7.31
CA ARG A 424 -4.18 -14.84 -7.53
C ARG A 424 -5.22 -14.97 -6.42
N GLY A 425 -6.46 -15.27 -6.81
CA GLY A 425 -7.58 -15.42 -5.87
C GLY A 425 -8.21 -14.10 -5.45
N PRO A 426 -8.99 -14.11 -4.36
CA PRO A 426 -9.79 -12.98 -3.93
C PRO A 426 -8.93 -11.85 -3.35
N ALA A 427 -9.41 -10.60 -3.54
CA ALA A 427 -8.84 -9.44 -2.88
C ALA A 427 -9.92 -8.51 -2.33
N LEU A 428 -9.69 -7.93 -1.16
CA LEU A 428 -10.55 -6.96 -0.50
C LEU A 428 -9.85 -5.61 -0.39
N PHE A 429 -10.47 -4.59 -0.94
CA PHE A 429 -10.07 -3.19 -0.81
C PHE A 429 -11.10 -2.48 0.07
N SER A 430 -10.74 -2.16 1.32
CA SER A 430 -11.58 -1.46 2.29
C SER A 430 -11.12 -0.01 2.36
N VAL A 431 -11.92 0.93 1.85
CA VAL A 431 -11.49 2.33 1.70
C VAL A 431 -12.48 3.29 2.33
N PHE A 432 -11.98 4.14 3.24
CA PHE A 432 -12.74 5.27 3.75
C PHE A 432 -12.60 6.47 2.80
N SER A 433 -13.71 6.92 2.25
CA SER A 433 -13.78 8.05 1.30
C SER A 433 -14.59 9.25 1.81
N GLY A 434 -15.02 9.21 3.08
CA GLY A 434 -15.84 10.25 3.68
C GLY A 434 -17.33 10.13 3.34
N SER A 435 -18.18 10.78 4.15
CA SER A 435 -19.62 10.81 3.92
C SER A 435 -19.99 11.94 2.95
N PRO A 436 -20.90 11.69 1.98
CA PRO A 436 -21.44 12.74 1.12
C PRO A 436 -22.24 13.79 1.90
N ASP A 437 -22.82 13.39 3.03
CA ASP A 437 -23.67 14.21 3.88
C ASP A 437 -22.89 14.87 5.04
N ALA A 438 -21.58 14.72 5.08
CA ALA A 438 -20.76 15.38 6.09
C ALA A 438 -20.88 16.90 5.93
N ALA A 439 -21.70 17.53 6.76
CA ALA A 439 -21.85 18.98 6.83
C ALA A 439 -20.61 19.60 7.50
N GLY A 440 -19.44 19.40 6.88
CA GLY A 440 -18.17 19.91 7.36
C GLY A 440 -17.50 20.83 6.37
N ASN A 441 -16.82 21.86 6.85
CA ASN A 441 -16.03 22.79 6.04
C ASN A 441 -14.65 22.23 5.63
N LEU A 442 -14.46 20.90 5.69
CA LEU A 442 -13.21 20.25 5.35
C LEU A 442 -13.25 19.68 3.94
N ALA A 443 -12.19 19.92 3.19
CA ALA A 443 -11.97 19.24 1.92
C ALA A 443 -11.93 17.71 2.12
N PRO A 444 -12.46 16.91 1.18
CA PRO A 444 -12.49 15.46 1.29
C PRO A 444 -11.13 14.82 1.58
N TYR A 445 -10.06 15.36 0.99
CA TYR A 445 -8.70 14.94 1.29
C TYR A 445 -8.35 15.07 2.79
N LEU A 446 -8.68 16.21 3.41
CA LEU A 446 -8.39 16.43 4.82
C LEU A 446 -9.21 15.51 5.72
N SER A 447 -10.49 15.28 5.38
CA SER A 447 -11.33 14.35 6.12
C SER A 447 -10.76 12.94 6.09
N ALA A 448 -10.35 12.46 4.91
CA ALA A 448 -9.73 11.16 4.74
C ALA A 448 -8.36 11.05 5.44
N ALA A 449 -7.53 12.09 5.34
CA ALA A 449 -6.23 12.15 6.02
C ALA A 449 -6.39 12.19 7.56
N ALA A 450 -7.38 12.93 8.05
CA ALA A 450 -7.71 13.02 9.47
C ALA A 450 -8.17 11.67 10.03
N ALA A 451 -8.96 10.89 9.28
CA ALA A 451 -9.38 9.54 9.67
C ALA A 451 -8.18 8.59 9.87
N MET A 452 -7.18 8.68 9.00
CA MET A 452 -5.97 7.88 9.13
C MET A 452 -5.09 8.37 10.28
N LYS A 453 -4.88 9.69 10.40
CA LYS A 453 -4.06 10.31 11.43
C LYS A 453 -4.58 10.05 12.83
N SER A 454 -5.89 10.10 13.03
CA SER A 454 -6.58 9.82 14.30
C SER A 454 -6.63 8.34 14.67
N ARG A 455 -6.10 7.44 13.86
CA ARG A 455 -6.23 5.99 13.97
C ARG A 455 -7.68 5.47 13.83
N ALA A 456 -8.60 6.30 13.36
CA ALA A 456 -9.98 5.90 13.08
C ALA A 456 -10.05 4.86 11.95
N PHE A 457 -9.25 5.06 10.92
CA PHE A 457 -9.14 4.16 9.78
C PHE A 457 -7.69 4.01 9.33
N PRO A 458 -6.86 3.27 10.09
CA PRO A 458 -5.45 3.11 9.79
C PRO A 458 -5.23 2.29 8.52
N ALA A 459 -4.17 2.60 7.78
CA ALA A 459 -3.80 1.88 6.58
C ALA A 459 -3.04 0.59 6.94
N PHE A 460 -3.38 -0.52 6.28
CA PHE A 460 -2.60 -1.76 6.33
C PHE A 460 -2.82 -2.61 5.08
N THR A 461 -1.88 -3.50 4.83
CA THR A 461 -2.00 -4.54 3.80
C THR A 461 -1.76 -5.91 4.41
N TYR A 462 -2.53 -6.91 3.96
CA TYR A 462 -2.30 -8.32 4.23
C TYR A 462 -2.27 -9.07 2.90
N ASP A 463 -1.20 -9.82 2.65
CA ASP A 463 -1.03 -10.62 1.43
C ASP A 463 -0.73 -12.06 1.81
N ALA A 464 -1.71 -12.94 1.63
CA ALA A 464 -1.56 -14.36 1.93
C ALA A 464 -0.44 -15.04 1.12
N ASN A 465 -0.09 -14.48 -0.06
CA ASN A 465 0.90 -15.05 -0.98
C ASN A 465 2.33 -14.52 -0.74
N ALA A 466 2.52 -13.53 0.14
CA ALA A 466 3.82 -12.91 0.38
C ALA A 466 4.82 -13.80 1.15
N GLY A 467 4.36 -14.92 1.71
CA GLY A 467 5.22 -15.86 2.43
C GLY A 467 4.44 -16.74 3.40
N THR A 468 5.16 -17.51 4.23
CA THR A 468 4.56 -18.41 5.22
C THR A 468 4.36 -17.76 6.59
N ASN A 469 5.13 -16.73 6.89
CA ASN A 469 5.15 -16.08 8.20
C ASN A 469 4.21 -14.85 8.21
N TRP A 470 3.62 -14.57 9.37
CA TRP A 470 2.76 -13.41 9.55
C TRP A 470 3.48 -12.07 9.25
N ALA A 471 4.72 -11.94 9.68
CA ALA A 471 5.55 -10.76 9.46
C ALA A 471 5.82 -10.44 7.98
N THR A 472 5.80 -11.43 7.08
CA THR A 472 5.92 -11.21 5.64
C THR A 472 4.59 -10.86 4.98
N ARG A 473 3.47 -11.32 5.57
CA ARG A 473 2.12 -11.13 5.04
C ARG A 473 1.49 -9.80 5.43
N PHE A 474 1.81 -9.29 6.62
CA PHE A 474 1.17 -8.11 7.18
C PHE A 474 2.12 -6.90 7.18
N SER A 475 1.64 -5.75 6.69
CA SER A 475 2.36 -4.47 6.73
C SER A 475 1.41 -3.31 7.02
N PHE A 476 1.83 -2.38 7.88
CA PHE A 476 1.08 -1.14 8.18
C PHE A 476 1.99 0.10 8.22
N GLU A 477 3.12 0.03 7.51
CA GLU A 477 4.16 1.06 7.43
C GLU A 477 3.68 2.40 6.85
N ASN A 478 2.56 2.41 6.11
CA ASN A 478 2.01 3.63 5.51
C ASN A 478 1.33 4.57 6.51
N ASN A 479 1.32 4.23 7.80
CA ASN A 479 0.86 5.13 8.85
C ASN A 479 2.05 5.92 9.40
N ARG A 480 1.85 7.19 9.75
CA ARG A 480 2.88 7.98 10.45
C ARG A 480 3.05 7.48 11.88
N ASN A 481 4.29 7.48 12.38
CA ASN A 481 4.65 7.17 13.76
C ASN A 481 3.96 5.88 14.24
N THR A 482 4.30 4.77 13.61
CA THR A 482 3.68 3.46 13.89
C THR A 482 3.92 2.94 15.30
N GLY A 483 4.98 3.42 15.98
CA GLY A 483 5.28 3.10 17.39
C GLY A 483 4.44 3.88 18.41
N ASP A 484 3.83 5.01 18.00
CA ASP A 484 3.07 5.88 18.90
C ASP A 484 1.57 5.64 18.77
N ASP A 485 0.82 5.96 19.83
CA ASP A 485 -0.64 5.96 19.82
C ASP A 485 -1.18 6.93 18.76
N TRP A 486 -0.71 8.18 18.82
CA TRP A 486 -0.97 9.22 17.84
C TRP A 486 0.29 10.03 17.55
N PRO A 487 0.43 10.54 16.30
CA PRO A 487 1.50 11.50 16.00
C PRO A 487 1.40 12.74 16.88
N VAL A 488 2.54 13.16 17.42
CA VAL A 488 2.67 14.42 18.16
C VAL A 488 3.05 15.52 17.19
N GLU A 489 2.31 16.64 17.21
CA GLU A 489 2.58 17.78 16.35
C GLU A 489 2.66 19.07 17.16
N GLU A 490 3.58 19.94 16.77
CA GLU A 490 3.73 21.26 17.36
C GLU A 490 2.64 22.20 16.85
N PHE A 491 1.90 22.79 17.76
CA PHE A 491 0.88 23.80 17.47
C PHE A 491 1.27 25.12 18.10
N ALA A 492 1.43 26.14 17.27
CA ALA A 492 1.79 27.49 17.69
C ALA A 492 0.59 28.43 17.61
N TYR A 493 0.31 29.15 18.67
CA TYR A 493 -0.75 30.16 18.72
C TYR A 493 -0.30 31.40 19.53
N ALA A 494 -1.02 32.49 19.37
CA ALA A 494 -0.83 33.67 20.19
C ALA A 494 -1.77 33.64 21.39
N ASP A 495 -1.25 33.88 22.59
CA ASP A 495 -2.07 34.03 23.80
C ASP A 495 -2.75 35.42 23.88
N GLU A 496 -3.40 35.74 24.99
CA GLU A 496 -4.05 37.03 25.21
C GLU A 496 -3.09 38.24 25.24
N ASN A 497 -1.83 37.98 25.53
CA ASN A 497 -0.76 38.98 25.56
C ASN A 497 -0.04 39.07 24.21
N VAL A 498 -0.58 38.41 23.17
CA VAL A 498 0.02 38.28 21.83
C VAL A 498 1.39 37.60 21.89
N GLN A 499 1.66 36.81 22.93
CA GLN A 499 2.88 36.00 23.06
C GLN A 499 2.67 34.66 22.34
N ARG A 500 3.70 34.25 21.60
CA ARG A 500 3.68 32.95 20.91
C ARG A 500 3.82 31.83 21.95
N VAL A 501 2.83 30.96 21.98
CA VAL A 501 2.83 29.73 22.76
C VAL A 501 2.96 28.56 21.82
N ASN A 502 3.88 27.65 22.11
CA ASN A 502 4.03 26.37 21.38
C ASN A 502 3.55 25.24 22.30
N GLU A 503 2.62 24.45 21.82
CA GLU A 503 2.04 23.31 22.55
C GLU A 503 2.12 22.05 21.69
N GLN A 504 2.41 20.91 22.32
CA GLN A 504 2.43 19.60 21.65
C GLN A 504 1.03 19.00 21.69
N LEU A 505 0.42 18.83 20.53
CA LEU A 505 -0.92 18.28 20.41
C LEU A 505 -0.90 16.91 19.73
N ARG A 506 -1.82 16.03 20.13
CA ARG A 506 -2.11 14.74 19.51
C ARG A 506 -3.48 14.79 18.85
N PHE A 507 -3.56 14.29 17.61
CA PHE A 507 -4.80 14.25 16.85
C PHE A 507 -5.52 12.93 17.10
N THR A 508 -6.48 12.93 18.02
CA THR A 508 -7.20 11.73 18.46
C THR A 508 -8.45 11.47 17.61
N TYR A 509 -9.12 10.33 17.85
CA TYR A 509 -10.42 10.04 17.26
C TYR A 509 -11.49 11.09 17.64
N ALA A 510 -11.43 11.66 18.84
CA ALA A 510 -12.32 12.75 19.24
C ALA A 510 -12.09 14.02 18.39
N ASP A 511 -10.84 14.36 18.07
CA ASP A 511 -10.53 15.46 17.15
C ASP A 511 -11.10 15.20 15.75
N PHE A 512 -11.00 13.96 15.24
CA PHE A 512 -11.57 13.59 13.96
C PHE A 512 -13.10 13.71 13.94
N MET A 513 -13.80 13.28 14.99
CA MET A 513 -15.25 13.40 15.08
C MET A 513 -15.75 14.85 15.14
N LEU A 514 -14.92 15.77 15.64
CA LEU A 514 -15.22 17.20 15.61
C LEU A 514 -15.25 17.79 14.19
N CYS A 515 -14.63 17.11 13.23
CA CYS A 515 -14.65 17.52 11.82
C CYS A 515 -16.04 17.41 11.17
N ASP A 516 -16.96 16.65 11.76
CA ASP A 516 -18.29 16.41 11.22
C ASP A 516 -19.38 16.97 12.14
N GLN A 517 -20.16 17.93 11.62
CA GLN A 517 -21.21 18.63 12.35
C GLN A 517 -22.31 17.70 12.90
N ARG A 518 -22.51 16.53 12.28
CA ARG A 518 -23.48 15.52 12.80
C ARG A 518 -23.14 15.06 14.20
N ASN A 519 -21.86 15.11 14.58
CA ASN A 519 -21.37 14.72 15.89
C ASN A 519 -21.32 15.87 16.90
N ALA A 520 -21.81 17.06 16.54
CA ALA A 520 -21.75 18.27 17.40
C ALA A 520 -22.37 18.08 18.78
N HIS A 521 -23.32 17.17 18.91
CA HIS A 521 -23.99 16.87 20.19
C HIS A 521 -23.10 16.17 21.22
N HIS A 522 -21.98 15.56 20.81
CA HIS A 522 -20.97 14.98 21.70
C HIS A 522 -19.98 16.01 22.25
N PHE A 523 -20.14 17.28 21.88
CA PHE A 523 -19.20 18.34 22.19
C PHE A 523 -19.88 19.53 22.86
N ALA A 524 -19.15 20.20 23.76
CA ALA A 524 -19.56 21.49 24.31
C ALA A 524 -18.36 22.43 24.40
N VAL A 525 -18.53 23.66 23.94
CA VAL A 525 -17.49 24.71 24.00
C VAL A 525 -17.48 25.32 25.38
N VAL A 526 -16.29 25.40 25.99
CA VAL A 526 -16.10 25.99 27.33
C VAL A 526 -15.58 27.41 27.16
N PRO A 527 -16.31 28.45 27.64
CA PRO A 527 -15.82 29.82 27.70
C PRO A 527 -14.48 29.90 28.45
N ARG A 528 -13.55 30.75 28.01
CA ARG A 528 -12.20 30.81 28.56
C ARG A 528 -12.16 31.12 30.05
N GLU A 529 -13.06 31.97 30.52
CA GLU A 529 -13.20 32.33 31.95
C GLU A 529 -13.60 31.12 32.82
N ARG A 530 -14.04 30.02 32.20
CA ARG A 530 -14.47 28.79 32.85
C ARG A 530 -13.48 27.64 32.69
N TRP A 531 -12.31 27.87 32.11
CA TRP A 531 -11.29 26.85 32.06
C TRP A 531 -10.79 26.52 33.45
N THR A 532 -10.65 25.24 33.74
CA THR A 532 -10.19 24.71 35.02
C THR A 532 -8.94 23.84 34.82
N THR A 533 -8.20 23.62 35.89
CA THR A 533 -7.06 22.68 35.94
C THR A 533 -7.48 21.21 35.85
N ALA A 534 -8.76 20.93 36.01
CA ALA A 534 -9.34 19.60 35.86
C ALA A 534 -9.54 19.23 34.38
N MET A 535 -9.55 20.22 33.47
CA MET A 535 -9.61 19.98 32.03
C MET A 535 -8.24 19.53 31.51
N ILE A 536 -8.19 18.36 30.89
CA ILE A 536 -6.97 17.79 30.31
C ILE A 536 -7.22 17.37 28.87
N PRO A 537 -6.18 17.34 27.99
CA PRO A 537 -6.33 16.86 26.64
C PRO A 537 -6.93 15.46 26.58
N ALA A 538 -7.75 15.18 25.57
CA ALA A 538 -8.40 13.87 25.38
C ALA A 538 -7.37 12.72 25.31
N SER A 539 -6.22 12.94 24.68
CA SER A 539 -5.10 12.00 24.64
C SER A 539 -4.59 11.62 26.03
N ASP A 540 -4.42 12.62 26.90
CA ASP A 540 -3.86 12.43 28.24
C ASP A 540 -4.88 11.77 29.17
N TRP A 541 -6.17 12.11 29.00
CA TRP A 541 -7.27 11.48 29.74
C TRP A 541 -7.34 9.96 29.50
N LEU A 542 -7.06 9.52 28.25
CA LEU A 542 -7.06 8.10 27.89
C LEU A 542 -5.94 7.29 28.54
N LEU A 543 -4.84 7.95 28.93
CA LEU A 543 -3.71 7.31 29.62
C LEU A 543 -3.93 7.18 31.13
N LEU A 544 -4.93 7.89 31.69
CA LEU A 544 -5.21 7.83 33.11
C LEU A 544 -5.88 6.50 33.51
N PRO A 545 -5.56 5.96 34.69
CA PRO A 545 -6.35 4.92 35.33
C PRO A 545 -7.81 5.41 35.56
N GLU A 546 -8.77 4.50 35.51
CA GLU A 546 -10.19 4.84 35.60
C GLU A 546 -10.56 5.64 36.89
N ASN A 547 -9.93 5.30 38.02
CA ASN A 547 -10.15 6.01 39.28
C ASN A 547 -9.64 7.46 39.27
N GLN A 548 -8.65 7.80 38.43
CA GLN A 548 -8.14 9.18 38.30
C GLN A 548 -8.84 9.94 37.15
N ALA A 549 -9.37 9.23 36.19
CA ALA A 549 -10.11 9.82 35.07
C ALA A 549 -11.44 10.46 35.51
N THR A 550 -12.05 9.99 36.61
CA THR A 550 -13.33 10.49 37.11
C THR A 550 -13.31 11.96 37.56
N ASP A 551 -12.17 12.43 38.06
CA ASP A 551 -11.97 13.82 38.51
C ASP A 551 -11.41 14.74 37.40
N ARG A 552 -11.41 14.28 36.17
CA ARG A 552 -10.86 15.03 35.02
C ARG A 552 -11.90 15.10 33.90
N VAL A 553 -11.86 16.20 33.15
CA VAL A 553 -12.74 16.42 32.00
C VAL A 553 -11.91 16.49 30.73
N PRO A 554 -12.09 15.56 29.77
CA PRO A 554 -11.33 15.56 28.53
C PRO A 554 -11.80 16.68 27.59
N TYR A 555 -10.84 17.35 26.95
CA TYR A 555 -11.11 18.32 25.90
C TYR A 555 -10.25 18.09 24.66
N VAL A 556 -10.71 18.62 23.55
CA VAL A 556 -9.96 18.80 22.31
C VAL A 556 -9.78 20.29 22.02
N MET A 557 -8.69 20.64 21.35
CA MET A 557 -8.43 22.02 20.93
C MET A 557 -9.08 22.29 19.59
N ALA A 558 -9.86 23.35 19.48
CA ALA A 558 -10.56 23.72 18.25
C ALA A 558 -10.43 25.21 17.96
N VAL A 559 -10.53 25.57 16.69
CA VAL A 559 -10.62 26.98 16.25
C VAL A 559 -11.98 27.22 15.59
N ASP A 560 -12.53 28.39 15.82
CA ASP A 560 -13.77 28.86 15.18
C ASP A 560 -13.50 29.50 13.78
N GLY A 561 -14.55 29.99 13.15
CA GLY A 561 -14.44 30.67 11.85
C GLY A 561 -13.58 31.95 11.84
N SER A 562 -13.30 32.51 13.02
CA SER A 562 -12.46 33.71 13.23
C SER A 562 -11.04 33.39 13.67
N ASP A 563 -10.61 32.12 13.61
CA ASP A 563 -9.32 31.60 14.09
C ASP A 563 -9.11 31.76 15.61
N LYS A 564 -10.18 31.95 16.38
CA LYS A 564 -10.09 31.98 17.83
C LYS A 564 -10.04 30.58 18.39
N LEU A 565 -9.11 30.35 19.33
CA LEU A 565 -8.85 29.07 19.95
C LEU A 565 -9.82 28.81 21.13
N HIS A 566 -10.36 27.59 21.16
CA HIS A 566 -11.32 27.13 22.17
C HIS A 566 -10.94 25.75 22.72
N ARG A 567 -11.28 25.50 23.98
CA ARG A 567 -11.33 24.15 24.55
C ARG A 567 -12.75 23.62 24.43
N VAL A 568 -12.88 22.46 23.80
CA VAL A 568 -14.14 21.80 23.55
C VAL A 568 -14.16 20.49 24.33
N ILE A 569 -15.01 20.38 25.33
CA ILE A 569 -15.13 19.16 26.15
C ILE A 569 -15.90 18.08 25.38
N VAL A 570 -15.55 16.83 25.67
CA VAL A 570 -16.04 15.64 24.97
C VAL A 570 -16.84 14.77 25.93
N ASP A 571 -17.96 14.20 25.48
CA ASP A 571 -18.76 13.30 26.30
C ASP A 571 -18.11 11.91 26.48
N ALA A 572 -18.56 11.17 27.50
CA ALA A 572 -18.04 9.86 27.85
C ALA A 572 -18.26 8.80 26.75
N ARG A 573 -19.35 8.91 25.97
CA ARG A 573 -19.64 7.97 24.87
C ARG A 573 -18.58 8.07 23.80
N LEU A 574 -18.25 9.29 23.37
CA LEU A 574 -17.23 9.52 22.36
C LEU A 574 -15.83 9.18 22.89
N MET A 575 -15.54 9.46 24.17
CA MET A 575 -14.26 9.06 24.78
C MET A 575 -14.10 7.54 24.84
N GLN A 576 -15.17 6.78 25.10
CA GLN A 576 -15.10 5.31 25.01
C GLN A 576 -14.94 4.81 23.58
N ALA A 577 -15.52 5.48 22.58
CA ALA A 577 -15.26 5.17 21.17
C ALA A 577 -13.79 5.44 20.81
N THR A 578 -13.22 6.54 21.32
CA THR A 578 -11.81 6.89 21.17
C THR A 578 -10.89 5.83 21.78
N ARG A 579 -11.22 5.34 22.98
CA ARG A 579 -10.49 4.24 23.64
C ARG A 579 -10.54 2.94 22.82
N ARG A 580 -11.71 2.60 22.26
CA ARG A 580 -11.84 1.41 21.38
C ARG A 580 -11.05 1.55 20.08
N CYS A 581 -10.99 2.75 19.53
CA CYS A 581 -10.17 3.05 18.37
C CYS A 581 -8.67 2.82 18.69
N LEU A 582 -8.21 3.29 19.86
CA LEU A 582 -6.85 3.07 20.34
C LEU A 582 -6.54 1.57 20.54
N LEU A 583 -7.45 0.81 21.13
CA LEU A 583 -7.28 -0.64 21.30
C LEU A 583 -7.19 -1.40 19.96
N LEU A 584 -7.92 -0.94 18.94
CA LEU A 584 -7.76 -1.49 17.58
C LEU A 584 -6.39 -1.16 16.99
N TRP A 585 -5.89 0.05 17.23
CA TRP A 585 -4.55 0.45 16.81
C TRP A 585 -3.46 -0.41 17.48
N HIS A 586 -3.52 -0.60 18.81
CA HIS A 586 -2.59 -1.47 19.54
C HIS A 586 -2.59 -2.91 18.99
N ARG A 587 -3.75 -3.44 18.63
CA ARG A 587 -3.84 -4.75 17.97
C ARG A 587 -3.11 -4.78 16.62
N LEU A 588 -3.22 -3.73 15.81
CA LEU A 588 -2.49 -3.64 14.56
C LEU A 588 -0.98 -3.49 14.78
N GLN A 589 -0.56 -2.75 15.80
CA GLN A 589 0.85 -2.66 16.21
C GLN A 589 1.39 -4.06 16.59
N GLU A 590 0.63 -4.82 17.36
CA GLU A 590 0.98 -6.18 17.74
C GLU A 590 1.09 -7.11 16.52
N HIS A 591 0.15 -7.03 15.58
CA HIS A 591 0.21 -7.74 14.30
C HIS A 591 1.41 -7.33 13.44
N GLY A 592 1.81 -6.09 13.49
CA GLY A 592 2.98 -5.53 12.79
C GLY A 592 4.31 -5.76 13.49
N GLY A 593 4.30 -6.47 14.64
CA GLY A 593 5.52 -6.75 15.41
C GLY A 593 6.03 -5.55 16.22
N ILE A 594 5.27 -4.44 16.29
CA ILE A 594 5.56 -3.28 17.13
C ILE A 594 4.81 -3.49 18.45
N HIS A 595 5.49 -3.29 19.59
CA HIS A 595 4.92 -3.61 20.92
C HIS A 595 4.34 -5.02 20.97
N ASN A 596 5.10 -6.00 20.46
CA ASN A 596 4.68 -7.39 20.39
C ASN A 596 4.77 -8.04 21.77
N SER A 597 3.63 -8.22 22.43
CA SER A 597 3.54 -8.75 23.80
C SER A 597 4.11 -10.18 23.93
N HIS A 598 4.02 -11.01 22.88
CA HIS A 598 4.60 -12.35 22.89
C HIS A 598 6.13 -12.32 22.81
N ALA A 599 6.70 -11.44 21.99
CA ALA A 599 8.14 -11.25 21.90
C ALA A 599 8.71 -10.69 23.21
N GLU A 600 8.03 -9.71 23.82
CA GLU A 600 8.41 -9.15 25.11
C GLU A 600 8.36 -10.21 26.23
N GLN A 601 7.31 -11.04 26.28
CA GLN A 601 7.20 -12.14 27.24
C GLN A 601 8.27 -13.20 27.01
N ALA A 602 8.58 -13.55 25.77
CA ALA A 602 9.65 -14.52 25.45
C ALA A 602 11.00 -13.97 25.92
N LEU A 603 11.31 -12.71 25.61
CA LEU A 603 12.54 -12.04 26.04
C LEU A 603 12.63 -11.93 27.58
N ALA A 604 11.53 -11.63 28.25
CA ALA A 604 11.48 -11.57 29.70
C ALA A 604 11.75 -12.95 30.34
N ARG A 605 11.19 -14.02 29.77
CA ARG A 605 11.44 -15.41 30.23
C ARG A 605 12.91 -15.81 30.05
N GLU A 606 13.50 -15.51 28.89
CA GLU A 606 14.91 -15.79 28.63
C GLU A 606 15.83 -14.99 29.57
N LYS A 607 15.54 -13.69 29.78
CA LYS A 607 16.25 -12.87 30.75
C LYS A 607 16.18 -13.46 32.15
N ALA A 608 15.00 -13.87 32.60
CA ALA A 608 14.81 -14.49 33.91
C ALA A 608 15.57 -15.79 34.04
N ALA A 609 15.53 -16.67 33.01
CA ALA A 609 16.27 -17.92 32.97
C ALA A 609 17.80 -17.69 33.03
N TRP A 610 18.29 -16.72 32.24
CA TRP A 610 19.71 -16.36 32.25
C TRP A 610 20.16 -15.78 33.61
N GLN A 611 19.35 -14.93 34.23
CA GLN A 611 19.61 -14.37 35.54
C GLN A 611 19.68 -15.49 36.62
N ALA A 612 18.74 -16.44 36.59
CA ALA A 612 18.71 -17.57 37.50
C ALA A 612 19.95 -18.48 37.30
N GLN A 613 20.36 -18.74 36.06
CA GLN A 613 21.58 -19.49 35.76
C GLN A 613 22.82 -18.77 36.27
N LYS A 614 22.94 -17.45 36.03
CA LYS A 614 24.06 -16.66 36.53
C LYS A 614 24.13 -16.60 38.04
N GLU A 615 22.99 -16.57 38.73
CA GLU A 615 22.92 -16.60 40.19
C GLU A 615 23.36 -17.95 40.74
N GLN A 616 22.96 -19.06 40.08
CA GLN A 616 23.43 -20.40 40.42
C GLN A 616 24.93 -20.56 40.20
N GLU A 617 25.49 -20.05 39.11
CA GLU A 617 26.95 -20.06 38.86
C GLU A 617 27.71 -19.25 39.90
N LEU A 618 27.21 -18.07 40.27
CA LEU A 618 27.80 -17.25 41.35
C LEU A 618 27.73 -17.93 42.70
N GLU A 619 26.63 -18.61 43.01
CA GLU A 619 26.48 -19.39 44.24
C GLU A 619 27.41 -20.60 44.26
N ALA A 620 27.57 -21.28 43.11
CA ALA A 620 28.53 -22.38 42.98
C ALA A 620 29.97 -21.92 43.16
N LEU A 621 30.34 -20.74 42.57
CA LEU A 621 31.65 -20.13 42.76
C LEU A 621 31.89 -19.72 44.21
N ARG A 622 30.89 -19.13 44.89
CA ARG A 622 30.97 -18.77 46.33
C ARG A 622 31.13 -20.02 47.18
N LYS A 623 30.43 -21.11 46.89
CA LYS A 623 30.59 -22.39 47.61
C LYS A 623 31.96 -23.01 47.36
N ALA A 624 32.48 -22.94 46.14
CA ALA A 624 33.82 -23.41 45.80
C ALA A 624 34.92 -22.56 46.49
N ALA A 625 34.75 -21.26 46.53
CA ALA A 625 35.67 -20.36 47.25
C ALA A 625 35.62 -20.54 48.78
N ALA A 626 34.43 -20.88 49.34
CA ALA A 626 34.29 -21.15 50.78
C ALA A 626 34.85 -22.53 51.17
N SER A 627 35.00 -23.47 50.27
CA SER A 627 35.56 -24.80 50.47
C SER A 627 37.07 -24.87 50.22
N ALA A 628 37.70 -23.82 49.71
CA ALA A 628 39.16 -23.74 49.57
C ALA A 628 39.81 -23.44 50.90
N THR A 629 40.41 -24.44 51.52
CA THR A 629 41.21 -24.36 52.76
C THR A 629 42.42 -23.47 52.52
N PRO A 630 42.78 -22.55 53.42
CA PRO A 630 43.94 -21.70 53.23
C PRO A 630 45.24 -22.49 53.32
N ALA A 631 45.92 -22.70 52.22
CA ALA A 631 47.32 -23.19 52.21
C ALA A 631 48.25 -22.07 52.61
N ALA A 632 49.20 -22.40 53.50
CA ALA A 632 50.12 -21.55 54.20
C ALA A 632 50.94 -20.62 53.31
N ALA A 633 51.18 -19.44 53.82
CA ALA A 633 52.00 -18.38 53.26
C ALA A 633 53.45 -18.82 52.96
N ALA A 634 53.95 -18.45 51.78
CA ALA A 634 55.39 -18.31 51.48
C ALA A 634 55.64 -16.95 50.81
N PRO A 635 56.87 -16.38 50.91
CA PRO A 635 57.05 -14.94 51.02
C PRO A 635 57.11 -14.17 49.70
N ALA A 636 56.92 -12.88 49.87
CA ALA A 636 56.81 -11.81 48.87
C ALA A 636 57.89 -11.83 47.76
N ALA A 637 57.45 -11.73 46.53
CA ALA A 637 58.19 -11.18 45.39
C ALA A 637 57.40 -10.02 44.81
N GLU A 638 58.11 -8.96 44.41
CA GLU A 638 57.68 -7.64 44.02
C GLU A 638 56.64 -7.60 42.86
N PRO A 639 55.86 -6.50 42.73
CA PRO A 639 54.69 -6.45 41.88
C PRO A 639 55.04 -6.25 40.40
N VAL A 640 54.74 -7.22 39.59
CA VAL A 640 54.59 -7.01 38.14
C VAL A 640 53.13 -6.63 37.88
N ALA A 641 52.92 -5.48 37.25
CA ALA A 641 51.61 -4.95 36.94
C ALA A 641 50.72 -5.91 36.14
N ALA A 642 49.71 -6.44 36.76
CA ALA A 642 48.66 -7.22 36.10
C ALA A 642 47.69 -6.27 35.43
N ARG A 643 47.63 -6.41 34.14
CA ARG A 643 46.66 -5.74 33.27
C ARG A 643 45.29 -6.33 33.62
N ALA A 644 44.41 -5.50 34.19
CA ALA A 644 43.05 -5.84 34.51
C ALA A 644 42.23 -6.05 33.20
N GLU A 645 41.71 -7.19 33.01
CA GLU A 645 40.61 -7.39 32.07
C GLU A 645 39.34 -6.73 32.62
N ALA A 646 38.80 -5.80 31.84
CA ALA A 646 37.56 -5.13 32.17
C ALA A 646 36.34 -6.04 32.04
N PRO A 647 35.35 -5.94 32.94
CA PRO A 647 34.14 -6.75 32.85
C PRO A 647 33.24 -6.23 31.70
N VAL A 648 32.66 -7.20 30.98
CA VAL A 648 31.66 -6.95 29.95
C VAL A 648 30.46 -6.21 30.57
N ALA A 649 30.25 -4.99 30.15
CA ALA A 649 29.16 -4.13 30.61
C ALA A 649 27.81 -4.59 30.02
N ALA A 650 26.79 -4.62 30.87
CA ALA A 650 25.37 -4.72 30.48
C ALA A 650 24.92 -3.55 29.61
N PRO A 651 23.88 -3.67 28.77
CA PRO A 651 23.42 -2.59 27.90
C PRO A 651 22.84 -1.46 28.75
N THR A 652 23.56 -0.34 28.76
CA THR A 652 23.12 0.91 29.36
C THR A 652 22.44 1.77 28.29
N GLU A 653 21.48 2.56 28.73
CA GLU A 653 20.83 3.66 28.00
C GLU A 653 21.75 4.42 27.06
N ALA A 654 21.17 4.99 26.01
CA ALA A 654 21.82 5.75 24.95
C ALA A 654 23.06 6.52 25.45
N ALA A 655 24.24 6.03 25.05
CA ALA A 655 25.50 6.71 25.34
C ALA A 655 25.59 8.02 24.55
N PRO A 656 26.20 9.06 25.10
CA PRO A 656 26.52 10.27 24.35
C PRO A 656 27.39 9.91 23.14
N ALA A 657 27.23 10.66 22.04
CA ALA A 657 27.97 10.45 20.81
C ALA A 657 29.48 10.26 21.10
N PRO A 658 30.13 9.21 20.51
CA PRO A 658 31.55 8.96 20.72
C PRO A 658 32.34 10.18 20.24
N SER A 659 33.39 10.55 21.00
CA SER A 659 34.30 11.63 20.61
C SER A 659 34.87 11.32 19.21
N SER A 660 34.95 12.31 18.33
CA SER A 660 35.41 12.23 16.93
C SER A 660 36.81 11.66 16.70
N ASP A 661 37.49 11.24 17.75
CA ASP A 661 38.89 10.82 17.76
C ASP A 661 39.13 9.31 17.56
N GLN A 662 38.16 8.46 17.83
CA GLN A 662 38.31 7.01 17.65
C GLN A 662 37.47 6.47 16.45
N PRO A 663 38.00 5.46 15.70
CA PRO A 663 37.23 4.82 14.64
C PRO A 663 36.00 4.12 15.22
N TRP A 664 34.85 4.25 14.54
CA TRP A 664 33.62 3.59 14.94
C TRP A 664 32.70 3.31 13.76
N ILE A 665 31.71 2.44 13.95
CA ILE A 665 30.71 2.07 12.94
C ILE A 665 29.32 2.26 13.54
N GLU A 666 28.40 2.86 12.76
CA GLU A 666 26.98 2.87 13.09
C GLU A 666 26.37 1.48 12.82
N THR A 667 26.73 0.50 13.62
CA THR A 667 26.43 -0.93 13.42
C THR A 667 24.96 -1.20 13.12
N ILE A 668 24.03 -0.49 13.77
CA ILE A 668 22.56 -0.64 13.61
C ILE A 668 22.09 -0.33 12.17
N ARG A 669 22.82 0.51 11.43
CA ARG A 669 22.48 0.92 10.06
C ARG A 669 23.16 0.07 8.98
N CYS A 670 23.90 -0.97 9.37
CA CYS A 670 24.65 -1.82 8.45
C CYS A 670 23.72 -2.60 7.50
N SER A 671 23.98 -2.49 6.21
CA SER A 671 23.24 -3.20 5.13
C SER A 671 23.77 -4.62 4.86
N SER A 672 24.76 -5.10 5.59
CA SER A 672 25.39 -6.44 5.43
C SER A 672 25.93 -6.70 4.01
N CYS A 673 26.49 -5.68 3.36
CA CYS A 673 26.97 -5.75 1.96
C CYS A 673 28.29 -6.49 1.77
N ASN A 674 29.00 -6.88 2.83
CA ASN A 674 30.32 -7.53 2.88
C ASN A 674 31.52 -6.70 2.38
N GLU A 675 31.35 -5.49 1.90
CA GLU A 675 32.42 -4.68 1.32
C GLU A 675 33.58 -4.43 2.33
N CYS A 676 33.28 -4.08 3.58
CA CYS A 676 34.30 -3.90 4.61
C CYS A 676 35.04 -5.18 4.96
N GLN A 677 34.37 -6.33 4.99
CA GLN A 677 35.03 -7.63 5.23
C GLN A 677 35.89 -8.09 4.05
N ASN A 678 35.49 -7.77 2.82
CA ASN A 678 36.30 -8.07 1.62
C ASN A 678 37.61 -7.27 1.61
N ILE A 679 37.65 -6.10 2.27
CA ILE A 679 38.86 -5.30 2.42
C ILE A 679 39.78 -5.89 3.49
N ASN A 680 39.25 -6.16 4.71
CA ASN A 680 40.00 -6.82 5.77
C ASN A 680 39.09 -7.54 6.77
N ASP A 681 39.04 -8.87 6.74
CA ASP A 681 38.20 -9.74 7.59
C ASP A 681 38.72 -9.88 9.03
N LYS A 682 39.94 -9.40 9.32
CA LYS A 682 40.52 -9.34 10.66
C LYS A 682 40.21 -8.03 11.36
N LEU A 683 40.17 -6.92 10.59
CA LEU A 683 39.81 -5.60 11.08
C LEU A 683 38.31 -5.48 11.35
N PHE A 684 37.47 -6.01 10.44
CA PHE A 684 36.02 -5.97 10.51
C PHE A 684 35.44 -7.35 10.81
N GLY A 685 34.37 -7.39 11.60
CA GLY A 685 33.60 -8.60 11.90
C GLY A 685 32.11 -8.34 11.75
N TYR A 686 31.34 -9.44 11.75
CA TYR A 686 29.88 -9.39 11.84
C TYR A 686 29.42 -9.90 13.20
N ASP A 687 28.46 -9.20 13.78
CA ASP A 687 27.75 -9.67 14.99
C ASP A 687 26.73 -10.77 14.66
N GLY A 688 25.98 -11.23 15.67
CA GLY A 688 24.94 -12.25 15.51
C GLY A 688 23.79 -11.85 14.58
N ASN A 689 23.64 -10.55 14.29
CA ASN A 689 22.62 -9.98 13.39
C ASN A 689 23.18 -9.70 11.98
N LYS A 690 24.41 -10.13 11.69
CA LYS A 690 25.15 -9.82 10.45
C LYS A 690 25.40 -8.33 10.24
N GLN A 691 25.57 -7.58 11.33
CA GLN A 691 25.92 -6.16 11.30
C GLN A 691 27.41 -5.98 11.52
N ALA A 692 28.06 -5.12 10.72
CA ALA A 692 29.49 -4.92 10.78
C ALA A 692 29.91 -4.16 12.05
N PHE A 693 31.01 -4.60 12.65
CA PHE A 693 31.68 -3.93 13.75
C PHE A 693 33.20 -4.02 13.61
N ILE A 694 33.94 -3.16 14.30
CA ILE A 694 35.40 -3.19 14.32
C ILE A 694 35.82 -4.28 15.29
N LYS A 695 36.47 -5.32 14.78
CA LYS A 695 36.90 -6.49 15.55
C LYS A 695 38.24 -6.28 16.24
N ASP A 696 39.23 -5.80 15.52
CA ASP A 696 40.57 -5.51 16.04
C ASP A 696 41.24 -4.40 15.21
N LEU A 697 41.43 -3.23 15.77
CA LEU A 697 42.08 -2.10 15.12
C LEU A 697 43.58 -2.35 14.79
N ASN A 698 44.24 -3.23 15.55
CA ASN A 698 45.64 -3.54 15.34
C ASN A 698 45.86 -4.55 14.18
N ALA A 699 44.79 -5.19 13.73
CA ALA A 699 44.83 -6.15 12.63
C ALA A 699 44.73 -5.50 11.25
N GLY A 700 44.60 -4.16 11.17
CA GLY A 700 44.52 -3.42 9.93
C GLY A 700 45.23 -2.07 9.95
N THR A 701 45.29 -1.42 8.78
CA THR A 701 45.90 -0.11 8.54
C THR A 701 44.83 0.99 8.51
N TYR A 702 45.21 2.23 8.73
CA TYR A 702 44.28 3.37 8.57
C TYR A 702 43.80 3.52 7.14
N LYS A 703 44.64 3.14 6.18
CA LYS A 703 44.26 3.06 4.75
C LYS A 703 43.07 2.11 4.52
N GLU A 704 43.12 0.92 5.06
CA GLU A 704 42.02 -0.06 4.93
C GLU A 704 40.73 0.42 5.61
N MET A 705 40.82 1.17 6.69
CA MET A 705 39.68 1.81 7.36
C MET A 705 39.04 2.88 6.47
N VAL A 706 39.87 3.73 5.81
CA VAL A 706 39.39 4.78 4.89
C VAL A 706 38.78 4.14 3.64
N GLU A 707 39.41 3.12 3.05
CA GLU A 707 38.88 2.37 1.92
C GLU A 707 37.54 1.69 2.26
N ALA A 708 37.39 1.18 3.47
CA ALA A 708 36.13 0.60 3.92
C ALA A 708 35.03 1.66 4.10
N ALA A 709 35.37 2.85 4.55
CA ALA A 709 34.44 3.98 4.65
C ALA A 709 33.95 4.43 3.27
N GLU A 710 34.85 4.52 2.30
CA GLU A 710 34.55 4.86 0.89
C GLU A 710 33.69 3.79 0.19
N ALA A 711 33.97 2.49 0.43
CA ALA A 711 33.23 1.39 -0.12
C ALA A 711 31.85 1.16 0.54
N CYS A 712 31.62 1.75 1.71
CA CYS A 712 30.37 1.56 2.45
C CYS A 712 29.21 2.29 1.79
N GLN A 713 28.27 1.55 1.19
CA GLN A 713 27.10 2.09 0.46
C GLN A 713 26.17 2.96 1.32
N VAL A 714 26.21 2.78 2.62
CA VAL A 714 25.37 3.54 3.59
C VAL A 714 26.17 4.51 4.45
N ALA A 715 27.47 4.70 4.17
CA ALA A 715 28.39 5.67 4.79
C ALA A 715 28.34 5.68 6.32
N ILE A 716 28.40 4.50 6.95
CA ILE A 716 28.31 4.31 8.42
C ILE A 716 29.65 4.04 9.10
N ILE A 717 30.74 4.01 8.37
CA ILE A 717 32.08 3.76 8.90
C ILE A 717 32.80 5.10 9.06
N HIS A 718 33.17 5.43 10.29
CA HIS A 718 33.82 6.67 10.67
C HIS A 718 35.28 6.37 11.04
N PRO A 719 36.25 6.76 10.21
CA PRO A 719 37.65 6.40 10.37
C PRO A 719 38.33 6.94 11.61
N GLY A 720 37.81 8.05 12.18
CA GLY A 720 38.46 8.73 13.33
C GLY A 720 39.88 9.20 13.05
N LYS A 721 40.69 9.37 14.10
CA LYS A 721 42.09 9.72 13.97
C LYS A 721 42.96 8.49 13.69
N PRO A 722 44.04 8.62 12.87
CA PRO A 722 44.94 7.50 12.60
C PRO A 722 45.65 7.05 13.87
N TRP A 723 45.68 5.76 14.11
CA TRP A 723 46.38 5.14 15.24
C TRP A 723 47.85 4.82 14.96
N ASN A 724 48.28 4.91 13.70
CA ASN A 724 49.67 4.78 13.30
C ASN A 724 50.13 6.09 12.62
N PRO A 725 50.89 6.97 13.30
CA PRO A 725 51.33 8.23 12.75
C PRO A 725 52.42 8.12 11.67
N ASN A 726 53.00 6.94 11.48
CA ASN A 726 54.04 6.68 10.50
C ASN A 726 53.54 5.95 9.25
N GLU A 727 52.25 5.94 9.01
CA GLU A 727 51.68 5.24 7.86
C GLU A 727 51.97 5.98 6.55
N PRO A 728 52.45 5.31 5.49
CA PRO A 728 52.76 5.95 4.21
C PRO A 728 51.52 6.59 3.60
N GLY A 729 51.65 7.85 3.15
CA GLY A 729 50.55 8.56 2.49
C GLY A 729 49.47 9.09 3.42
N LEU A 730 49.79 9.28 4.72
CA LEU A 730 48.84 9.66 5.75
C LEU A 730 48.11 10.99 5.48
N GLU A 731 48.78 11.99 4.86
CA GLU A 731 48.16 13.28 4.53
C GLU A 731 47.03 13.09 3.47
N GLU A 732 47.25 12.28 2.48
CA GLU A 732 46.24 11.94 1.46
C GLU A 732 45.07 11.15 2.06
N LEU A 733 45.36 10.20 2.95
CA LEU A 733 44.34 9.40 3.63
C LEU A 733 43.47 10.26 4.55
N LEU A 734 44.05 11.27 5.24
CA LEU A 734 43.28 12.21 6.04
C LEU A 734 42.35 13.09 5.22
N GLU A 735 42.78 13.52 4.03
CA GLU A 735 41.89 14.25 3.10
C GLU A 735 40.71 13.38 2.64
N ARG A 736 40.98 12.14 2.28
CA ARG A 736 39.95 11.16 1.86
C ARG A 736 39.00 10.79 2.99
N ALA A 737 39.47 10.77 4.23
CA ALA A 737 38.66 10.47 5.40
C ALA A 737 37.71 11.62 5.82
N LYS A 738 37.96 12.87 5.42
CA LYS A 738 37.16 14.05 5.81
C LYS A 738 35.65 13.90 5.61
N PRO A 739 35.13 13.36 4.48
CA PRO A 739 33.71 13.20 4.26
C PRO A 739 33.02 12.24 5.25
N PHE A 740 33.79 11.38 5.92
CA PHE A 740 33.32 10.33 6.82
C PHE A 740 33.64 10.64 8.30
N MET A 741 34.28 11.75 8.57
CA MET A 741 34.51 12.27 9.93
C MET A 741 33.29 13.10 10.35
N ALA A 742 32.33 12.50 11.09
CA ALA A 742 31.18 13.20 11.63
C ALA A 742 31.45 13.81 13.00
#